data_b2006e434fd33fe207bf22f197e7a2b3
#
_entry.id   b2006e434fd33fe207bf22f197e7a2b3
#
_cell.length_a   1.000
_cell.length_b   1.000
_cell.length_c   1.000
_cell.angle_alpha   90.00
_cell.angle_beta   90.00
_cell.angle_gamma   90.00
#
_symmetry.space_group_name_H-M   'P 1'
#
loop_
_entity.id
_entity.type
_entity.pdbx_description
1 polymer ?
#
loop_
_entity_poly.entity_id
_entity_poly.type
_entity_poly.pdbx_seq_one_letter_code
_entity_poly.pdbx_strand_id
1 'polypeptide(L)'
;MKNYQKVLGVLTVIAAMPLMAQTTIKVTTFNDEDNENMNTCSLREAITAAEMRKSYGGCEVPAIDQNYTIQLDAGTYTLNKELTPKIALNIIGKEATDWERKGVLTNDYPAQKPLQTRINAGGKSRIFNTAVYQQSLTLTNIILENGKSAEQGGAIYAGADVTLKNSQILNSQASKGGAIYLGGSTASLTMNHSLVQGNGKASTEGSILAMSCMFNNSYSGRIFSFDSNSFIDNGGINSISIFDFCGSPTAKFTNNTIAKNLASLTNGNIIKFTGDADPLKNQTSKLSSSSSLTLQNNTIVENSAYTTFLYDKLGTKELNFNILAFNTGSYACRYLLGAAAAEKDTGLNLKFNALNLNGNTPKCDIPTEVISTGNTNIDIKNEVFSNLLEPLKEANENNGFLPIYYPKNNFSATDLIDVDLENKGTCQTQDQRGLSRLVSNTYYYQTLEKSKNSCDIGSVELMKLTAGDLEGLSNISFTTLLETYQKSYDLYDSLLKDPTTPSNFIVYYKVRLAEFKDLLDKFKNDSAHINTKYRAIYIDLKNYGFPLPTEDSNHVLKFFNTTDYSVKAEPLGVGQKVEDLTSDTETKKNQRCEWNPTVQQILFYRVDDDITSSTTYEFCKYTITTKTGVELSSGLIKAKFGNITPVSGDGTITFKYLANEIIPLNLLKYANDDGDGPVGTLVTKPNKPPFWVNDKGVELPIYLPSKNSKDGIFTVVKADREGPCPGKDSKNTCYGGNIYIQAKNVFNTFNDTLTYYVYDADGTISAKAGTINLVSTATTTDDSRGGGGGSIGILSIASLLSLIAYRRYRK
;
A
#
# COMPACT_ATOMS: atom_id res chain seq x y z
N MET A 1 -5.11 -9.94 17.88
CA MET A 1 -6.10 -8.88 18.24
C MET A 1 -5.61 -7.43 18.08
N LYS A 2 -4.33 -7.14 17.83
CA LYS A 2 -3.85 -5.74 17.63
C LYS A 2 -3.73 -5.28 16.17
N ASN A 3 -3.84 -6.15 15.20
CA ASN A 3 -3.63 -5.81 13.78
C ASN A 3 -4.93 -5.64 12.96
N TYR A 4 -6.07 -6.08 13.49
CA TYR A 4 -7.37 -5.93 12.82
C TYR A 4 -7.96 -4.53 12.87
N GLN A 5 -7.59 -3.75 13.88
CA GLN A 5 -7.95 -2.34 13.92
C GLN A 5 -7.24 -1.50 12.85
N LYS A 6 -6.18 -2.04 12.21
CA LYS A 6 -5.46 -1.29 11.17
C LYS A 6 -6.09 -1.36 9.77
N VAL A 7 -6.83 -2.40 9.43
CA VAL A 7 -7.49 -2.49 8.11
C VAL A 7 -8.86 -1.79 8.11
N LEU A 8 -9.63 -1.88 9.20
CA LEU A 8 -10.81 -1.03 9.38
C LEU A 8 -10.44 0.41 9.80
N GLY A 9 -9.27 0.59 10.46
CA GLY A 9 -8.80 1.90 10.91
C GLY A 9 -8.23 2.78 9.79
N VAL A 10 -7.85 2.24 8.65
CA VAL A 10 -7.39 3.03 7.50
C VAL A 10 -8.56 3.74 6.79
N LEU A 11 -9.77 3.23 6.92
CA LEU A 11 -10.97 3.90 6.38
C LEU A 11 -11.51 5.02 7.27
N THR A 12 -11.08 5.11 8.54
CA THR A 12 -11.60 6.13 9.47
C THR A 12 -10.60 7.22 9.84
N VAL A 13 -9.32 7.13 9.44
CA VAL A 13 -8.29 8.13 9.76
C VAL A 13 -8.02 9.12 8.62
N ILE A 14 -8.60 8.93 7.44
CA ILE A 14 -8.48 9.93 6.34
C ILE A 14 -9.38 11.16 6.57
N ALA A 15 -10.22 11.19 7.61
CA ALA A 15 -11.23 12.23 7.80
C ALA A 15 -10.80 13.41 8.69
N ALA A 16 -9.56 13.56 9.11
CA ALA A 16 -9.15 14.72 9.89
C ALA A 16 -7.64 15.03 9.89
N MET A 17 -6.97 14.93 8.73
CA MET A 17 -5.81 15.79 8.56
C MET A 17 -6.32 17.08 7.94
N PRO A 18 -6.09 18.26 8.55
CA PRO A 18 -6.25 19.49 7.81
C PRO A 18 -5.33 19.35 6.60
N LEU A 19 -5.88 19.35 5.38
CA LEU A 19 -5.10 19.65 4.20
C LEU A 19 -4.46 21.03 4.49
N MET A 20 -3.22 21.03 4.95
CA MET A 20 -2.39 22.21 4.85
C MET A 20 -2.42 22.50 3.36
N ALA A 21 -3.02 23.60 2.96
CA ALA A 21 -3.02 24.06 1.59
C ALA A 21 -1.54 24.15 1.20
N GLN A 22 -1.04 23.17 0.45
CA GLN A 22 0.34 23.15 0.02
C GLN A 22 0.50 24.32 -0.93
N THR A 23 1.25 25.31 -0.51
CA THR A 23 1.43 26.55 -1.27
C THR A 23 2.31 26.26 -2.47
N THR A 24 1.70 26.14 -3.64
CA THR A 24 2.35 25.75 -4.87
C THR A 24 2.67 26.98 -5.72
N ILE A 25 3.93 27.13 -6.11
CA ILE A 25 4.39 28.13 -7.09
C ILE A 25 4.50 27.43 -8.44
N LYS A 26 3.69 27.86 -9.40
CA LYS A 26 3.67 27.28 -10.73
C LYS A 26 4.63 28.01 -11.67
N VAL A 27 5.57 27.26 -12.26
CA VAL A 27 6.47 27.76 -13.31
C VAL A 27 5.73 27.76 -14.64
N THR A 28 5.83 28.88 -15.39
CA THR A 28 5.06 29.09 -16.63
C THR A 28 5.94 29.29 -17.88
N THR A 29 7.27 29.41 -17.74
CA THR A 29 8.21 29.48 -18.87
C THR A 29 9.35 28.47 -18.71
N PHE A 30 9.86 27.99 -19.83
CA PHE A 30 11.00 27.06 -19.90
C PHE A 30 12.36 27.81 -19.97
N ASN A 31 12.33 29.13 -20.16
CA ASN A 31 13.54 29.95 -20.21
C ASN A 31 14.10 30.19 -18.80
N ASP A 32 15.41 30.33 -18.69
CA ASP A 32 16.09 30.74 -17.45
C ASP A 32 16.14 32.27 -17.34
N GLU A 33 15.09 32.85 -16.81
CA GLU A 33 14.91 34.27 -16.59
C GLU A 33 15.12 34.61 -15.11
N ASP A 34 15.55 35.86 -14.85
CA ASP A 34 15.82 36.37 -13.50
C ASP A 34 15.58 37.88 -13.49
N ASN A 35 14.32 38.28 -13.59
CA ASN A 35 13.91 39.69 -13.68
C ASN A 35 12.73 39.97 -12.75
N GLU A 36 12.73 41.11 -12.09
CA GLU A 36 11.71 41.49 -11.10
C GLU A 36 10.32 41.73 -11.71
N ASN A 37 10.25 42.12 -12.98
CA ASN A 37 9.02 42.60 -13.63
C ASN A 37 8.67 41.81 -14.91
N MET A 38 8.60 40.51 -14.84
CA MET A 38 8.22 39.68 -15.97
C MET A 38 6.75 39.21 -15.87
N ASN A 39 6.17 38.86 -17.02
CA ASN A 39 4.82 38.27 -17.08
C ASN A 39 4.83 36.75 -17.00
N THR A 40 6.00 36.13 -17.03
CA THR A 40 6.22 34.68 -16.99
C THR A 40 7.03 34.30 -15.77
N CYS A 41 6.77 33.14 -15.22
CA CYS A 41 7.48 32.61 -14.06
C CYS A 41 8.50 31.57 -14.53
N SER A 42 9.79 31.86 -14.43
CA SER A 42 10.85 30.86 -14.65
C SER A 42 11.13 30.04 -13.41
N LEU A 43 11.84 28.91 -13.56
CA LEU A 43 12.27 28.10 -12.41
C LEU A 43 13.12 28.89 -11.42
N ARG A 44 14.02 29.75 -11.92
CA ARG A 44 14.87 30.59 -11.06
C ARG A 44 14.06 31.62 -10.30
N GLU A 45 13.13 32.28 -10.98
CA GLU A 45 12.24 33.26 -10.35
C GLU A 45 11.31 32.60 -9.33
N ALA A 46 10.83 31.38 -9.59
CA ALA A 46 10.04 30.61 -8.63
C ALA A 46 10.84 30.30 -7.35
N ILE A 47 12.12 29.94 -7.47
CA ILE A 47 13.02 29.76 -6.33
C ILE A 47 13.19 31.07 -5.58
N THR A 48 13.46 32.17 -6.27
CA THR A 48 13.61 33.51 -5.68
C THR A 48 12.33 33.97 -4.98
N ALA A 49 11.16 33.75 -5.60
CA ALA A 49 9.87 34.06 -4.99
C ALA A 49 9.62 33.27 -3.69
N ALA A 50 9.96 31.98 -3.70
CA ALA A 50 9.88 31.16 -2.51
C ALA A 50 10.83 31.61 -1.39
N GLU A 51 12.06 32.00 -1.73
CA GLU A 51 13.05 32.55 -0.78
C GLU A 51 12.58 33.89 -0.17
N MET A 52 12.04 34.77 -0.98
CA MET A 52 11.54 36.07 -0.56
C MET A 52 10.17 35.99 0.13
N ARG A 53 9.47 34.88 0.00
CA ARG A 53 8.07 34.71 0.42
C ARG A 53 7.16 35.80 -0.13
N LYS A 54 7.44 36.21 -1.34
CA LYS A 54 6.78 37.32 -2.05
C LYS A 54 6.83 37.04 -3.54
N SER A 55 5.79 37.44 -4.27
CA SER A 55 5.76 37.35 -5.72
C SER A 55 6.98 38.03 -6.32
N TYR A 56 7.62 37.40 -7.29
CA TYR A 56 8.83 37.85 -7.98
C TYR A 56 8.79 37.38 -9.43
N GLY A 57 9.18 38.26 -10.35
CA GLY A 57 8.96 38.02 -11.77
C GLY A 57 7.49 37.85 -12.04
N GLY A 58 7.14 36.87 -12.87
CA GLY A 58 5.74 36.42 -13.08
C GLY A 58 5.25 35.34 -12.13
N CYS A 59 6.01 35.03 -11.07
CA CYS A 59 5.67 33.99 -10.11
C CYS A 59 4.78 34.53 -8.99
N GLU A 60 3.62 33.95 -8.83
CA GLU A 60 2.71 34.28 -7.74
C GLU A 60 2.96 33.39 -6.51
N VAL A 61 2.99 34.02 -5.34
CA VAL A 61 3.09 33.34 -4.05
C VAL A 61 1.75 33.50 -3.33
N PRO A 62 0.89 32.48 -3.32
CA PRO A 62 -0.51 32.63 -2.91
C PRO A 62 -0.72 32.83 -1.40
N ALA A 63 0.23 32.45 -0.55
CA ALA A 63 0.16 32.67 0.90
C ALA A 63 1.57 32.69 1.52
N ILE A 64 1.70 33.31 2.68
CA ILE A 64 2.95 33.29 3.45
C ILE A 64 3.03 31.93 4.16
N ASP A 65 3.73 30.98 3.56
CA ASP A 65 4.04 29.69 4.15
C ASP A 65 5.55 29.50 4.28
N GLN A 66 5.95 28.46 5.01
CA GLN A 66 7.38 28.15 5.17
C GLN A 66 7.89 27.09 4.19
N ASN A 67 6.96 26.32 3.56
CA ASN A 67 7.29 25.18 2.69
C ASN A 67 6.57 25.27 1.35
N TYR A 68 7.20 25.92 0.39
CA TYR A 68 6.67 26.00 -0.97
C TYR A 68 7.03 24.75 -1.78
N THR A 69 6.07 24.30 -2.58
CA THR A 69 6.31 23.34 -3.65
C THR A 69 6.37 24.08 -4.98
N ILE A 70 7.45 23.88 -5.74
CA ILE A 70 7.57 24.41 -7.09
C ILE A 70 7.08 23.34 -8.07
N GLN A 71 6.04 23.67 -8.82
CA GLN A 71 5.44 22.78 -9.82
C GLN A 71 5.92 23.14 -11.21
N LEU A 72 6.47 22.12 -11.91
CA LEU A 72 6.92 22.20 -13.30
C LEU A 72 5.96 21.46 -14.22
N ASP A 73 5.66 22.03 -15.37
CA ASP A 73 4.95 21.35 -16.46
C ASP A 73 5.89 20.46 -17.30
N ALA A 74 5.32 19.69 -18.20
CA ALA A 74 6.07 18.91 -19.18
C ALA A 74 6.87 19.82 -20.12
N GLY A 75 8.14 19.52 -20.32
CA GLY A 75 9.02 20.30 -21.20
C GLY A 75 10.46 20.38 -20.69
N THR A 76 11.30 21.15 -21.36
CA THR A 76 12.71 21.29 -21.04
C THR A 76 13.01 22.69 -20.51
N TYR A 77 13.38 22.80 -19.26
CA TYR A 77 13.84 24.01 -18.58
C TYR A 77 15.35 24.14 -18.79
N THR A 78 15.78 25.05 -19.61
CA THR A 78 17.20 25.25 -19.94
C THR A 78 17.82 26.26 -18.97
N LEU A 79 18.93 25.86 -18.33
CA LEU A 79 19.63 26.73 -17.40
C LEU A 79 20.83 27.44 -18.06
N ASN A 80 21.02 28.71 -17.72
CA ASN A 80 22.20 29.50 -18.08
C ASN A 80 23.30 29.44 -17.03
N LYS A 81 22.93 29.23 -15.77
CA LYS A 81 23.83 29.12 -14.61
C LYS A 81 23.22 28.18 -13.59
N GLU A 82 24.01 27.67 -12.65
CA GLU A 82 23.53 26.81 -11.56
C GLU A 82 22.44 27.49 -10.71
N LEU A 83 21.59 26.68 -10.11
CA LEU A 83 20.58 27.08 -9.13
C LEU A 83 21.17 26.94 -7.73
N THR A 84 21.20 28.07 -6.97
CA THR A 84 21.80 28.11 -5.63
C THR A 84 20.76 28.55 -4.60
N PRO A 85 19.91 27.65 -4.16
CA PRO A 85 18.77 27.96 -3.28
C PRO A 85 19.22 28.32 -1.86
N LYS A 86 18.56 29.33 -1.26
CA LYS A 86 18.76 29.79 0.13
C LYS A 86 17.77 29.14 1.10
N ILE A 87 16.84 28.33 0.59
CA ILE A 87 15.85 27.60 1.38
C ILE A 87 15.81 26.14 0.93
N ALA A 88 15.24 25.29 1.75
CA ALA A 88 14.90 23.93 1.34
C ALA A 88 13.90 23.94 0.19
N LEU A 89 14.18 23.16 -0.85
CA LEU A 89 13.34 23.09 -2.04
C LEU A 89 12.62 21.75 -2.17
N ASN A 90 11.35 21.84 -2.56
CA ASN A 90 10.57 20.72 -3.07
C ASN A 90 10.11 21.07 -4.49
N ILE A 91 10.61 20.35 -5.50
CA ILE A 91 10.29 20.59 -6.90
C ILE A 91 9.67 19.32 -7.49
N ILE A 92 8.50 19.48 -8.10
CA ILE A 92 7.72 18.37 -8.67
C ILE A 92 7.53 18.63 -10.16
N GLY A 93 7.97 17.67 -10.97
CA GLY A 93 7.69 17.63 -12.39
C GLY A 93 6.29 17.14 -12.71
N LYS A 94 5.90 17.24 -13.97
CA LYS A 94 4.63 16.73 -14.47
C LYS A 94 4.54 15.23 -14.22
N GLU A 95 3.47 14.81 -13.59
CA GLU A 95 3.15 13.39 -13.51
C GLU A 95 2.89 12.81 -14.92
N ALA A 96 3.34 11.59 -15.12
CA ALA A 96 2.96 10.85 -16.32
C ALA A 96 1.43 10.68 -16.33
N THR A 97 0.77 11.18 -17.38
CA THR A 97 -0.70 11.27 -17.46
C THR A 97 -1.41 9.93 -17.52
N ASP A 98 -0.65 8.84 -17.66
CA ASP A 98 -1.18 7.51 -17.90
C ASP A 98 -0.84 6.53 -16.77
N TRP A 99 -0.84 7.01 -15.54
CA TRP A 99 -0.81 6.14 -14.37
C TRP A 99 -2.08 5.29 -14.37
N GLU A 100 -2.03 4.16 -15.03
CA GLU A 100 -3.02 3.11 -14.82
C GLU A 100 -2.65 2.37 -13.54
N ARG A 101 -3.31 2.73 -12.45
CA ARG A 101 -3.36 1.86 -11.29
C ARG A 101 -4.20 0.66 -11.65
N LYS A 102 -3.53 -0.43 -12.07
CA LYS A 102 -4.19 -1.71 -12.32
C LYS A 102 -4.18 -2.51 -11.03
N GLY A 103 -5.31 -2.56 -10.36
CA GLY A 103 -5.49 -3.43 -9.20
C GLY A 103 -5.98 -2.72 -7.96
N VAL A 104 -6.51 -3.51 -7.05
CA VAL A 104 -7.06 -3.07 -5.79
C VAL A 104 -5.94 -2.93 -4.77
N LEU A 105 -5.79 -1.77 -4.18
CA LEU A 105 -5.07 -1.41 -2.94
C LEU A 105 -3.66 -2.01 -2.67
N THR A 106 -3.36 -3.21 -3.13
CA THR A 106 -2.09 -3.92 -2.89
C THR A 106 -1.30 -4.24 -4.15
N ASN A 107 -1.92 -4.13 -5.31
CA ASN A 107 -1.35 -4.46 -6.63
C ASN A 107 -1.35 -3.24 -7.57
N ASP A 108 -1.23 -2.05 -7.02
CA ASP A 108 -1.04 -0.83 -7.80
C ASP A 108 0.38 -0.82 -8.36
N TYR A 109 0.55 -1.40 -9.53
CA TYR A 109 1.80 -1.26 -10.29
C TYR A 109 1.63 -0.07 -11.21
N PRO A 110 2.33 1.02 -10.93
CA PRO A 110 2.37 2.09 -11.89
C PRO A 110 3.10 1.58 -13.13
N ALA A 111 2.40 1.50 -14.25
CA ALA A 111 3.07 1.51 -15.54
C ALA A 111 3.80 2.85 -15.61
N GLN A 112 5.09 2.84 -15.32
CA GLN A 112 5.87 4.06 -15.30
C GLN A 112 6.14 4.49 -16.74
N LYS A 113 5.42 5.50 -17.18
CA LYS A 113 5.69 6.13 -18.47
C LYS A 113 6.89 7.07 -18.39
N PRO A 114 7.59 7.33 -19.50
CA PRO A 114 8.73 8.22 -19.55
C PRO A 114 8.44 9.58 -18.91
N LEU A 115 9.37 10.06 -18.10
CA LEU A 115 9.26 11.39 -17.49
C LEU A 115 9.26 12.47 -18.57
N GLN A 116 8.47 13.51 -18.34
CA GLN A 116 8.23 14.57 -19.33
C GLN A 116 8.86 15.91 -18.93
N THR A 117 9.28 16.06 -17.66
CA THR A 117 9.86 17.31 -17.15
C THR A 117 11.37 17.19 -17.05
N ARG A 118 12.09 18.07 -17.72
CA ARG A 118 13.55 18.06 -17.84
C ARG A 118 14.16 19.39 -17.41
N ILE A 119 15.19 19.37 -16.58
CA ILE A 119 16.04 20.52 -16.26
C ILE A 119 17.40 20.25 -16.88
N ASN A 120 17.80 21.07 -17.85
CA ASN A 120 18.99 20.87 -18.67
C ASN A 120 19.99 22.04 -18.50
N ALA A 121 21.17 21.76 -17.95
CA ALA A 121 22.23 22.75 -17.82
C ALA A 121 23.07 22.92 -19.09
N GLY A 122 22.87 22.13 -20.12
CA GLY A 122 23.55 22.22 -21.42
C GLY A 122 25.08 22.08 -21.33
N GLY A 123 25.61 21.49 -20.29
CA GLY A 123 27.05 21.34 -20.03
C GLY A 123 27.74 22.63 -19.62
N LYS A 124 27.00 23.72 -19.29
CA LYS A 124 27.53 25.02 -18.93
C LYS A 124 27.86 25.14 -17.43
N SER A 125 27.04 24.55 -16.59
CA SER A 125 27.15 24.61 -15.12
C SER A 125 26.60 23.36 -14.46
N ARG A 126 26.75 23.20 -13.15
CA ARG A 126 25.89 22.32 -12.36
C ARG A 126 24.42 22.67 -12.56
N ILE A 127 23.56 21.80 -12.14
CA ILE A 127 22.14 22.09 -12.07
C ILE A 127 21.82 22.72 -10.71
N PHE A 128 22.14 22.03 -9.61
CA PHE A 128 21.90 22.53 -8.26
C PHE A 128 23.20 22.61 -7.43
N ASN A 129 23.36 23.73 -6.73
CA ASN A 129 24.37 23.91 -5.71
C ASN A 129 23.71 24.31 -4.39
N THR A 130 23.35 23.36 -3.56
CA THR A 130 22.74 23.63 -2.25
C THR A 130 23.78 23.74 -1.13
N ALA A 131 25.06 23.50 -1.43
CA ALA A 131 26.14 23.54 -0.44
C ALA A 131 26.44 24.95 0.08
N VAL A 132 26.22 25.97 -0.71
CA VAL A 132 26.46 27.37 -0.33
C VAL A 132 25.65 27.76 0.91
N TYR A 133 24.37 27.35 0.95
CA TYR A 133 23.46 27.66 2.06
C TYR A 133 23.02 26.45 2.86
N GLN A 134 23.61 25.28 2.60
CA GLN A 134 23.33 24.00 3.26
C GLN A 134 21.83 23.66 3.30
N GLN A 135 21.18 23.75 2.15
CA GLN A 135 19.75 23.52 2.02
C GLN A 135 19.46 22.11 1.49
N SER A 136 18.37 21.53 1.94
CA SER A 136 17.87 20.25 1.44
C SER A 136 17.15 20.41 0.10
N LEU A 137 17.16 19.34 -0.71
CA LEU A 137 16.59 19.29 -2.04
C LEU A 137 15.76 18.02 -2.22
N THR A 138 14.47 18.19 -2.51
CA THR A 138 13.58 17.10 -2.90
C THR A 138 13.12 17.29 -4.33
N LEU A 139 13.35 16.30 -5.17
CA LEU A 139 12.94 16.26 -6.56
C LEU A 139 12.06 15.06 -6.83
N THR A 140 10.94 15.29 -7.49
CA THR A 140 9.99 14.22 -7.86
C THR A 140 9.58 14.38 -9.33
N ASN A 141 9.61 13.30 -10.12
CA ASN A 141 9.24 13.26 -11.54
C ASN A 141 10.09 14.20 -12.43
N ILE A 142 11.39 14.29 -12.19
CA ILE A 142 12.27 15.26 -12.88
C ILE A 142 13.47 14.54 -13.50
N ILE A 143 13.81 14.91 -14.71
CA ILE A 143 15.07 14.58 -15.38
C ILE A 143 16.04 15.73 -15.18
N LEU A 144 17.18 15.49 -14.53
CA LEU A 144 18.34 16.37 -14.49
C LEU A 144 19.32 15.95 -15.58
N GLU A 145 19.74 16.84 -16.44
CA GLU A 145 20.55 16.48 -17.59
C GLU A 145 21.67 17.48 -17.87
N ASN A 146 22.82 16.93 -18.33
CA ASN A 146 23.96 17.70 -18.83
C ASN A 146 24.51 18.73 -17.81
N GLY A 147 24.48 18.37 -16.53
CA GLY A 147 25.14 19.16 -15.50
C GLY A 147 26.65 19.03 -15.62
N LYS A 148 27.42 20.11 -15.42
CA LYS A 148 28.88 20.08 -15.50
C LYS A 148 29.54 20.96 -14.45
N SER A 149 30.57 20.39 -13.81
CA SER A 149 31.48 21.14 -12.93
C SER A 149 32.92 20.68 -13.16
N ALA A 150 33.87 21.57 -12.95
CA ALA A 150 35.30 21.21 -13.00
C ALA A 150 35.70 20.37 -11.78
N GLU A 151 35.07 20.60 -10.64
CA GLU A 151 35.48 19.99 -9.36
C GLU A 151 34.48 18.97 -8.81
N GLN A 152 33.38 19.44 -8.25
CA GLN A 152 32.47 18.62 -7.44
C GLN A 152 31.03 18.74 -7.90
N GLY A 153 30.30 17.61 -7.94
CA GLY A 153 28.88 17.54 -8.21
C GLY A 153 28.47 18.03 -9.59
N GLY A 154 28.43 17.14 -10.58
CA GLY A 154 28.05 17.48 -11.94
C GLY A 154 26.62 17.96 -12.05
N ALA A 155 25.66 17.18 -11.56
CA ALA A 155 24.27 17.60 -11.46
C ALA A 155 23.99 18.32 -10.13
N ILE A 156 24.40 17.72 -9.00
CA ILE A 156 24.09 18.24 -7.67
C ILE A 156 25.34 18.30 -6.80
N TYR A 157 25.62 19.50 -6.26
CA TYR A 157 26.52 19.68 -5.12
C TYR A 157 25.69 20.02 -3.89
N ALA A 158 25.57 19.08 -2.98
CA ALA A 158 24.65 19.19 -1.85
C ALA A 158 25.34 19.52 -0.53
N GLY A 159 24.79 20.46 0.21
CA GLY A 159 25.20 20.82 1.57
C GLY A 159 24.34 20.17 2.65
N ALA A 160 23.16 19.68 2.31
CA ALA A 160 22.23 18.99 3.18
C ALA A 160 21.55 17.81 2.43
N ASP A 161 20.48 17.28 2.96
CA ASP A 161 19.83 16.07 2.44
C ASP A 161 19.30 16.26 1.02
N VAL A 162 19.48 15.21 0.22
CA VAL A 162 18.92 15.12 -1.14
C VAL A 162 17.96 13.94 -1.19
N THR A 163 16.76 14.19 -1.70
CA THR A 163 15.76 13.15 -1.97
C THR A 163 15.36 13.18 -3.45
N LEU A 164 15.54 12.08 -4.12
CA LEU A 164 15.14 11.87 -5.51
C LEU A 164 14.07 10.76 -5.56
N LYS A 165 12.89 11.09 -6.07
CA LYS A 165 11.78 10.17 -6.24
C LYS A 165 11.36 10.14 -7.69
N ASN A 166 11.32 8.94 -8.28
CA ASN A 166 10.85 8.79 -9.65
C ASN A 166 11.55 9.81 -10.60
N SER A 167 12.87 9.92 -10.51
CA SER A 167 13.64 10.96 -11.18
C SER A 167 14.84 10.38 -11.93
N GLN A 168 15.44 11.16 -12.80
CA GLN A 168 16.60 10.74 -13.58
C GLN A 168 17.74 11.75 -13.48
N ILE A 169 19.00 11.25 -13.43
CA ILE A 169 20.20 12.07 -13.59
C ILE A 169 20.98 11.53 -14.79
N LEU A 170 21.10 12.34 -15.82
CA LEU A 170 21.65 11.93 -17.10
C LEU A 170 22.86 12.79 -17.50
N ASN A 171 23.92 12.13 -18.02
CA ASN A 171 25.03 12.78 -18.74
C ASN A 171 25.71 13.92 -17.99
N SER A 172 25.74 13.90 -16.68
CA SER A 172 26.38 14.94 -15.88
C SER A 172 27.83 14.61 -15.56
N GLN A 173 28.68 15.64 -15.40
CA GLN A 173 30.13 15.50 -15.34
C GLN A 173 30.74 16.38 -14.24
N ALA A 174 31.62 15.78 -13.44
CA ALA A 174 32.49 16.49 -12.51
C ALA A 174 33.74 15.64 -12.22
N SER A 175 34.77 16.21 -11.66
CA SER A 175 35.96 15.47 -11.21
C SER A 175 35.58 14.52 -10.08
N LYS A 176 34.77 15.00 -9.12
CA LYS A 176 34.25 14.20 -7.99
C LYS A 176 32.74 14.28 -7.93
N GLY A 177 32.08 13.13 -7.79
CA GLY A 177 30.62 13.07 -7.82
C GLY A 177 30.07 13.50 -9.17
N GLY A 178 30.32 12.76 -10.22
CA GLY A 178 29.89 13.10 -11.57
C GLY A 178 28.40 13.40 -11.66
N ALA A 179 27.56 12.65 -10.96
CA ALA A 179 26.17 12.99 -10.73
C ALA A 179 25.99 13.83 -9.45
N ILE A 180 26.37 13.31 -8.28
CA ILE A 180 26.11 13.91 -6.98
C ILE A 180 27.38 13.97 -6.14
N TYR A 181 27.66 15.13 -5.54
CA TYR A 181 28.65 15.30 -4.49
C TYR A 181 27.98 15.82 -3.21
N LEU A 182 28.19 15.11 -2.09
CA LEU A 182 27.67 15.53 -0.79
C LEU A 182 28.78 16.20 0.02
N GLY A 183 28.75 17.55 0.11
CA GLY A 183 29.75 18.34 0.83
C GLY A 183 29.40 18.57 2.29
N GLY A 184 28.15 18.52 2.68
CA GLY A 184 27.69 18.74 4.03
C GLY A 184 28.03 17.60 4.98
N SER A 185 28.35 17.92 6.23
CA SER A 185 28.77 16.92 7.24
C SER A 185 27.68 15.93 7.61
N THR A 186 26.42 16.33 7.52
CA THR A 186 25.22 15.51 7.82
C THR A 186 24.42 15.17 6.58
N ALA A 187 24.85 15.63 5.40
CA ALA A 187 24.11 15.44 4.17
C ALA A 187 23.89 13.97 3.83
N SER A 188 22.64 13.56 3.70
CA SER A 188 22.17 12.22 3.38
C SER A 188 21.59 12.16 1.98
N LEU A 189 21.49 10.97 1.40
CA LEU A 189 20.92 10.77 0.06
C LEU A 189 19.88 9.68 0.09
N THR A 190 18.68 9.99 -0.35
CA THR A 190 17.60 9.03 -0.58
C THR A 190 17.23 9.05 -2.06
N MET A 191 17.30 7.89 -2.69
CA MET A 191 16.87 7.69 -4.08
C MET A 191 15.91 6.52 -4.16
N ASN A 192 14.78 6.77 -4.78
CA ASN A 192 13.75 5.76 -4.95
C ASN A 192 13.23 5.81 -6.39
N HIS A 193 13.14 4.62 -7.02
CA HIS A 193 12.62 4.49 -8.37
C HIS A 193 13.24 5.46 -9.38
N SER A 194 14.56 5.58 -9.36
CA SER A 194 15.28 6.60 -10.12
C SER A 194 16.34 5.99 -11.04
N LEU A 195 16.61 6.67 -12.14
CA LEU A 195 17.64 6.28 -13.11
C LEU A 195 18.83 7.23 -13.02
N VAL A 196 20.06 6.67 -12.94
CA VAL A 196 21.31 7.41 -13.06
C VAL A 196 22.11 6.83 -14.20
N GLN A 197 22.23 7.56 -15.30
CA GLN A 197 22.83 7.01 -16.52
C GLN A 197 23.78 8.00 -17.22
N GLY A 198 24.90 7.48 -17.69
CA GLY A 198 25.83 8.23 -18.52
C GLY A 198 26.67 9.29 -17.77
N ASN A 199 26.64 9.26 -16.43
CA ASN A 199 27.30 10.31 -15.63
C ASN A 199 28.77 9.96 -15.37
N GLY A 200 29.57 11.01 -15.10
CA GLY A 200 30.93 10.86 -14.60
C GLY A 200 31.90 10.20 -15.56
N LYS A 201 31.71 10.30 -16.87
CA LYS A 201 32.63 9.73 -17.87
C LYS A 201 34.07 10.23 -17.74
N ALA A 202 34.24 11.49 -17.24
CA ALA A 202 35.54 12.10 -16.94
C ALA A 202 35.85 12.17 -15.44
N SER A 203 35.01 11.58 -14.57
CA SER A 203 35.19 11.65 -13.12
C SER A 203 36.35 10.76 -12.68
N THR A 204 37.12 11.24 -11.71
CA THR A 204 38.16 10.45 -11.03
C THR A 204 37.64 9.75 -9.79
N GLU A 205 36.73 10.40 -9.03
CA GLU A 205 36.17 9.83 -7.78
C GLU A 205 34.63 9.92 -7.78
N GLY A 206 33.98 8.79 -7.46
CA GLY A 206 32.55 8.71 -7.31
C GLY A 206 31.78 9.17 -8.52
N SER A 207 31.86 8.48 -9.64
CA SER A 207 31.20 8.93 -10.88
C SER A 207 29.69 9.14 -10.73
N ILE A 208 29.04 8.39 -9.83
CA ILE A 208 27.66 8.63 -9.39
C ILE A 208 27.67 9.45 -8.12
N LEU A 209 28.34 8.96 -7.07
CA LEU A 209 28.31 9.53 -5.74
C LEU A 209 29.72 9.64 -5.16
N ALA A 210 30.12 10.85 -4.80
CA ALA A 210 31.22 11.11 -3.91
C ALA A 210 30.77 12.00 -2.75
N MET A 211 31.55 12.00 -1.68
CA MET A 211 31.26 12.78 -0.48
C MET A 211 32.50 13.35 0.15
N SER A 212 32.32 14.47 0.88
CA SER A 212 33.39 14.97 1.74
C SER A 212 33.55 14.07 2.96
N CYS A 213 34.81 13.77 3.30
CA CYS A 213 35.13 12.97 4.47
C CYS A 213 36.13 13.72 5.34
N MET A 214 35.75 14.06 6.53
CA MET A 214 36.66 14.57 7.54
C MET A 214 36.90 13.53 8.63
N PHE A 215 38.08 13.55 9.22
CA PHE A 215 38.57 12.53 10.15
C PHE A 215 38.09 12.66 11.58
N ASN A 216 37.35 13.69 11.90
CA ASN A 216 36.80 13.86 13.25
C ASN A 216 35.35 13.38 13.29
N ASN A 217 34.89 13.03 14.49
CA ASN A 217 33.57 12.47 14.77
C ASN A 217 32.36 13.32 14.27
N SER A 218 32.59 14.34 13.47
CA SER A 218 31.58 15.28 12.96
C SER A 218 30.73 14.74 11.80
N TYR A 219 31.05 13.57 11.27
CA TYR A 219 30.35 12.97 10.12
C TYR A 219 29.58 11.68 10.52
N SER A 220 29.16 11.57 11.75
CA SER A 220 28.34 10.46 12.19
C SER A 220 26.91 10.61 11.71
N GLY A 221 26.31 9.48 11.30
CA GLY A 221 24.87 9.39 11.03
C GLY A 221 24.40 9.79 9.63
N ARG A 222 25.27 9.79 8.63
CA ARG A 222 24.86 10.00 7.24
C ARG A 222 24.13 8.77 6.71
N ILE A 223 22.91 8.98 6.19
CA ILE A 223 22.05 7.91 5.67
C ILE A 223 22.04 7.93 4.15
N PHE A 224 22.24 6.76 3.57
CA PHE A 224 22.18 6.54 2.13
C PHE A 224 21.17 5.44 1.86
N SER A 225 20.07 5.78 1.21
CA SER A 225 19.01 4.82 0.86
C SER A 225 18.80 4.82 -0.63
N PHE A 226 19.10 3.69 -1.25
CA PHE A 226 18.91 3.46 -2.67
C PHE A 226 17.94 2.30 -2.82
N ASP A 227 16.71 2.58 -3.20
CA ASP A 227 15.69 1.56 -3.36
C ASP A 227 15.07 1.59 -4.75
N SER A 228 15.10 0.44 -5.40
CA SER A 228 14.47 0.24 -6.72
C SER A 228 15.00 1.18 -7.81
N ASN A 229 16.31 1.43 -7.86
CA ASN A 229 16.93 2.30 -8.85
C ASN A 229 17.70 1.52 -9.92
N SER A 230 17.96 2.16 -11.05
CA SER A 230 18.90 1.69 -12.06
C SER A 230 20.08 2.65 -12.22
N PHE A 231 21.29 2.10 -12.11
CA PHE A 231 22.55 2.81 -12.22
C PHE A 231 23.33 2.23 -13.42
N ILE A 232 23.19 2.86 -14.58
CA ILE A 232 23.61 2.25 -15.86
C ILE A 232 24.63 3.13 -16.58
N ASP A 233 25.69 2.55 -17.10
CA ASP A 233 26.68 3.19 -17.99
C ASP A 233 27.30 4.47 -17.40
N ASN A 234 27.60 4.48 -16.10
CA ASN A 234 28.29 5.60 -15.46
C ASN A 234 29.79 5.35 -15.36
N GLY A 235 30.55 6.43 -15.22
CA GLY A 235 32.00 6.39 -15.04
C GLY A 235 32.82 6.27 -16.32
N GLY A 236 34.12 6.14 -16.16
CA GLY A 236 35.10 6.05 -17.25
C GLY A 236 36.36 5.36 -16.83
N ILE A 237 37.29 5.17 -17.77
CA ILE A 237 38.53 4.41 -17.58
C ILE A 237 39.47 5.00 -16.51
N ASN A 238 39.26 6.27 -16.15
CA ASN A 238 40.06 6.97 -15.12
C ASN A 238 39.33 7.00 -13.76
N SER A 239 38.13 6.49 -13.67
CA SER A 239 37.35 6.52 -12.44
C SER A 239 37.91 5.54 -11.40
N ILE A 240 38.22 6.04 -10.20
CA ILE A 240 38.69 5.21 -9.09
C ILE A 240 37.48 4.56 -8.38
N SER A 241 36.32 5.20 -8.43
CA SER A 241 35.08 4.69 -7.84
C SER A 241 33.85 5.18 -8.58
N ILE A 242 32.79 4.36 -8.55
CA ILE A 242 31.46 4.78 -8.99
C ILE A 242 30.66 5.29 -7.79
N PHE A 243 30.59 4.50 -6.71
CA PHE A 243 30.11 4.92 -5.40
C PHE A 243 31.28 4.95 -4.42
N ASP A 244 31.50 6.07 -3.77
CA ASP A 244 32.62 6.28 -2.85
C ASP A 244 32.11 6.69 -1.46
N PHE A 245 32.22 5.76 -0.48
CA PHE A 245 31.75 5.97 0.88
C PHE A 245 32.90 6.14 1.85
N CYS A 246 32.73 7.08 2.79
CA CYS A 246 33.71 7.35 3.85
C CYS A 246 33.03 7.92 5.10
N GLY A 247 33.78 7.99 6.22
CA GLY A 247 33.24 8.45 7.50
C GLY A 247 32.38 7.39 8.20
N SER A 248 31.14 7.73 8.57
CA SER A 248 30.21 6.82 9.24
C SER A 248 28.91 6.67 8.43
N PRO A 249 28.95 6.14 7.21
CA PRO A 249 27.77 5.95 6.41
C PRO A 249 26.93 4.78 6.91
N THR A 250 25.60 4.97 6.91
CA THR A 250 24.61 3.89 6.91
C THR A 250 24.05 3.80 5.49
N ALA A 251 24.57 2.88 4.68
CA ALA A 251 24.21 2.73 3.28
C ALA A 251 23.36 1.49 3.05
N LYS A 252 22.23 1.65 2.40
CA LYS A 252 21.30 0.58 2.06
C LYS A 252 20.98 0.62 0.57
N PHE A 253 21.24 -0.47 -0.12
CA PHE A 253 20.88 -0.71 -1.52
C PHE A 253 19.89 -1.86 -1.56
N THR A 254 18.66 -1.59 -1.99
CA THR A 254 17.60 -2.60 -2.10
C THR A 254 16.98 -2.59 -3.49
N ASN A 255 16.85 -3.75 -4.10
CA ASN A 255 16.20 -3.91 -5.40
C ASN A 255 16.80 -3.04 -6.53
N ASN A 256 18.10 -2.79 -6.55
CA ASN A 256 18.70 -1.96 -7.60
C ASN A 256 19.34 -2.81 -8.71
N THR A 257 19.33 -2.25 -9.90
CA THR A 257 20.17 -2.68 -11.02
C THR A 257 21.39 -1.77 -11.11
N ILE A 258 22.60 -2.33 -10.98
CA ILE A 258 23.89 -1.64 -11.11
C ILE A 258 24.67 -2.31 -12.23
N ALA A 259 24.68 -1.73 -13.43
CA ALA A 259 25.21 -2.42 -14.58
C ALA A 259 25.91 -1.51 -15.59
N LYS A 260 26.81 -2.10 -16.36
CA LYS A 260 27.55 -1.44 -17.45
C LYS A 260 28.33 -0.20 -17.01
N ASN A 261 28.57 -0.03 -15.71
CA ASN A 261 29.37 1.08 -15.21
C ASN A 261 30.85 0.75 -15.41
N LEU A 262 31.64 1.80 -15.69
CA LEU A 262 33.07 1.67 -16.02
C LEU A 262 33.94 2.40 -15.00
N ALA A 263 34.83 1.68 -14.35
CA ALA A 263 35.90 2.26 -13.56
C ALA A 263 37.26 1.72 -14.05
N SER A 264 38.37 2.27 -13.55
CA SER A 264 39.72 1.84 -13.93
C SER A 264 39.92 0.35 -13.72
N LEU A 265 40.39 -0.35 -14.74
CA LEU A 265 40.69 -1.80 -14.66
C LEU A 265 41.94 -2.11 -13.83
N THR A 266 42.71 -1.12 -13.40
CA THR A 266 43.91 -1.32 -12.59
C THR A 266 43.70 -1.04 -11.11
N ASN A 267 42.80 -0.14 -10.76
CA ASN A 267 42.52 0.30 -9.36
C ASN A 267 41.11 0.82 -9.10
N GLY A 268 40.22 0.75 -10.09
CA GLY A 268 38.85 1.27 -9.96
C GLY A 268 37.91 0.31 -9.28
N ASN A 269 36.84 0.87 -8.66
CA ASN A 269 35.85 0.13 -7.91
C ASN A 269 34.43 0.59 -8.26
N ILE A 270 33.50 -0.34 -8.33
CA ILE A 270 32.08 0.02 -8.52
C ILE A 270 31.52 0.53 -7.18
N ILE A 271 31.62 -0.27 -6.12
CA ILE A 271 31.25 0.15 -4.76
C ILE A 271 32.51 0.12 -3.90
N LYS A 272 32.93 1.28 -3.44
CA LYS A 272 34.08 1.43 -2.54
C LYS A 272 33.58 1.77 -1.12
N PHE A 273 33.71 0.81 -0.22
CA PHE A 273 33.27 0.90 1.17
C PHE A 273 34.47 0.74 2.11
N THR A 274 35.46 1.60 1.95
CA THR A 274 36.71 1.59 2.70
C THR A 274 37.13 2.99 3.15
N GLY A 275 36.34 4.00 2.79
CA GLY A 275 36.80 5.37 2.91
C GLY A 275 37.95 5.67 1.93
N ASP A 276 38.82 6.62 2.27
CA ASP A 276 39.96 7.01 1.44
C ASP A 276 41.24 6.21 1.73
N ALA A 277 41.12 5.05 2.34
CA ALA A 277 42.28 4.22 2.60
C ALA A 277 42.94 3.77 1.29
N ASP A 278 44.25 3.95 1.19
CA ASP A 278 45.05 3.43 0.11
C ASP A 278 45.93 2.26 0.65
N PRO A 279 45.60 1.02 0.31
CA PRO A 279 46.36 -0.14 0.82
C PRO A 279 47.83 -0.13 0.41
N LEU A 280 48.15 0.48 -0.74
CA LEU A 280 49.53 0.57 -1.25
C LEU A 280 50.38 1.55 -0.44
N LYS A 281 49.73 2.44 0.35
CA LYS A 281 50.37 3.45 1.18
C LYS A 281 50.28 3.19 2.68
N ASN A 282 49.91 1.96 3.09
CA ASN A 282 49.69 1.60 4.50
C ASN A 282 48.78 2.57 5.27
N GLN A 283 47.80 3.16 4.58
CA GLN A 283 46.85 4.03 5.20
C GLN A 283 45.74 3.23 5.87
N THR A 284 45.35 3.65 7.07
CA THR A 284 44.17 3.08 7.78
C THR A 284 42.88 3.53 7.11
N SER A 285 41.88 2.66 7.13
CA SER A 285 40.54 2.98 6.65
C SER A 285 39.99 4.23 7.31
N LYS A 286 39.28 5.04 6.52
CA LYS A 286 38.53 6.21 6.98
C LYS A 286 37.05 5.90 7.28
N LEU A 287 36.67 4.64 7.35
CA LEU A 287 35.37 4.24 7.87
C LEU A 287 35.40 4.16 9.37
N SER A 288 34.30 4.53 9.99
CA SER A 288 34.03 4.28 11.40
C SER A 288 33.55 2.83 11.62
N SER A 289 33.81 2.30 12.82
CA SER A 289 33.24 1.01 13.24
C SER A 289 31.71 1.00 13.28
N SER A 290 31.08 2.17 13.39
CA SER A 290 29.60 2.32 13.33
C SER A 290 29.05 2.37 11.90
N SER A 291 29.91 2.33 10.88
CA SER A 291 29.45 2.27 9.48
C SER A 291 28.68 0.99 9.17
N SER A 292 27.72 1.05 8.30
CA SER A 292 27.00 -0.14 7.84
C SER A 292 26.70 -0.06 6.34
N LEU A 293 26.76 -1.20 5.69
CA LEU A 293 26.33 -1.38 4.30
C LEU A 293 25.41 -2.59 4.22
N THR A 294 24.23 -2.39 3.65
CA THR A 294 23.31 -3.47 3.30
C THR A 294 23.12 -3.49 1.80
N LEU A 295 23.45 -4.59 1.16
CA LEU A 295 23.10 -4.88 -0.24
C LEU A 295 22.07 -6.01 -0.22
N GLN A 296 20.86 -5.75 -0.69
CA GLN A 296 19.77 -6.72 -0.62
C GLN A 296 18.95 -6.73 -1.91
N ASN A 297 18.80 -7.90 -2.51
CA ASN A 297 18.08 -8.08 -3.77
C ASN A 297 18.57 -7.14 -4.89
N ASN A 298 19.87 -6.95 -5.07
CA ASN A 298 20.41 -6.16 -6.17
C ASN A 298 20.94 -7.05 -7.30
N THR A 299 20.85 -6.54 -8.52
CA THR A 299 21.51 -7.14 -9.71
C THR A 299 22.70 -6.27 -10.09
N ILE A 300 23.93 -6.74 -9.82
CA ILE A 300 25.20 -6.03 -10.03
C ILE A 300 26.01 -6.80 -11.08
N VAL A 301 25.81 -6.46 -12.34
CA VAL A 301 26.30 -7.26 -13.48
C VAL A 301 26.85 -6.38 -14.59
N GLU A 302 27.66 -6.99 -15.49
CA GLU A 302 28.21 -6.32 -16.68
C GLU A 302 28.98 -5.02 -16.40
N ASN A 303 29.41 -4.77 -15.15
CA ASN A 303 30.29 -3.64 -14.85
C ASN A 303 31.75 -3.98 -15.20
N SER A 304 32.52 -2.96 -15.50
CA SER A 304 33.95 -3.07 -15.77
C SER A 304 34.74 -2.25 -14.76
N ALA A 305 35.51 -2.93 -13.90
CA ALA A 305 36.34 -2.31 -12.87
C ALA A 305 37.40 -3.30 -12.38
N TYR A 306 38.45 -2.81 -11.72
CA TYR A 306 39.40 -3.69 -11.06
C TYR A 306 38.73 -4.54 -9.97
N THR A 307 37.83 -3.89 -9.20
CA THR A 307 37.03 -4.54 -8.16
C THR A 307 35.57 -4.06 -8.24
N THR A 308 34.60 -4.97 -8.21
CA THR A 308 33.21 -4.58 -8.16
C THR A 308 32.84 -4.11 -6.76
N PHE A 309 33.15 -4.86 -5.71
CA PHE A 309 32.89 -4.48 -4.32
C PHE A 309 34.19 -4.51 -3.50
N LEU A 310 34.68 -3.33 -3.13
CA LEU A 310 35.85 -3.19 -2.26
C LEU A 310 35.39 -2.87 -0.83
N TYR A 311 35.88 -3.66 0.14
CA TYR A 311 35.50 -3.50 1.55
C TYR A 311 36.71 -3.70 2.49
N ASP A 312 36.59 -3.27 3.72
CA ASP A 312 37.55 -3.55 4.81
C ASP A 312 36.86 -4.14 6.05
N LYS A 313 37.64 -4.33 7.13
CA LYS A 313 37.12 -4.88 8.39
C LYS A 313 36.17 -3.98 9.17
N LEU A 314 36.20 -2.68 8.91
CA LEU A 314 35.42 -1.74 9.67
C LEU A 314 33.97 -1.69 9.21
N GLY A 315 33.09 -1.54 10.18
CA GLY A 315 31.64 -1.51 9.95
C GLY A 315 31.05 -2.88 9.58
N THR A 316 29.74 -2.97 9.58
CA THR A 316 28.99 -4.17 9.20
C THR A 316 28.64 -4.14 7.71
N LYS A 317 28.76 -5.28 7.06
CA LYS A 317 28.36 -5.45 5.64
C LYS A 317 27.46 -6.67 5.53
N GLU A 318 26.22 -6.46 5.11
CA GLU A 318 25.23 -7.51 4.89
C GLU A 318 24.87 -7.59 3.42
N LEU A 319 25.13 -8.73 2.80
CA LEU A 319 24.83 -9.01 1.42
C LEU A 319 23.85 -10.19 1.34
N ASN A 320 22.61 -9.92 0.92
CA ASN A 320 21.56 -10.93 0.87
C ASN A 320 20.82 -10.88 -0.46
N PHE A 321 20.64 -12.03 -1.10
CA PHE A 321 19.90 -12.19 -2.35
C PHE A 321 20.40 -11.33 -3.52
N ASN A 322 21.69 -11.04 -3.58
CA ASN A 322 22.25 -10.26 -4.69
C ASN A 322 22.82 -11.17 -5.77
N ILE A 323 22.71 -10.73 -7.02
CA ILE A 323 23.55 -11.20 -8.11
C ILE A 323 24.76 -10.27 -8.19
N LEU A 324 25.93 -10.73 -7.79
CA LEU A 324 27.19 -10.01 -7.89
C LEU A 324 28.14 -10.81 -8.79
N ALA A 325 27.93 -10.71 -10.09
CA ALA A 325 28.49 -11.65 -11.05
C ALA A 325 28.62 -11.04 -12.43
N PHE A 326 29.30 -11.73 -13.33
CA PHE A 326 29.47 -11.38 -14.76
C PHE A 326 30.01 -9.95 -14.98
N ASN A 327 30.76 -9.44 -14.00
CA ASN A 327 31.46 -8.18 -14.11
C ASN A 327 32.88 -8.44 -14.69
N THR A 328 33.47 -7.49 -15.40
CA THR A 328 34.81 -7.57 -15.92
C THR A 328 35.79 -6.93 -14.94
N GLY A 329 36.92 -7.63 -14.64
CA GLY A 329 37.95 -7.13 -13.74
C GLY A 329 38.67 -8.26 -13.01
N SER A 330 39.41 -7.90 -11.94
CA SER A 330 40.18 -8.87 -11.17
C SER A 330 39.36 -9.47 -10.02
N TYR A 331 38.46 -8.70 -9.44
CA TYR A 331 37.68 -9.10 -8.25
C TYR A 331 36.21 -8.71 -8.34
N ALA A 332 35.31 -9.66 -8.08
CA ALA A 332 33.93 -9.37 -7.81
C ALA A 332 33.74 -8.73 -6.40
N CYS A 333 34.42 -9.33 -5.39
CA CYS A 333 34.54 -8.73 -4.07
C CYS A 333 36.04 -8.76 -3.69
N ARG A 334 36.51 -7.72 -3.01
CA ARG A 334 37.89 -7.67 -2.52
C ARG A 334 37.97 -7.09 -1.12
N TYR A 335 38.65 -7.80 -0.23
CA TYR A 335 39.04 -7.26 1.07
C TYR A 335 40.25 -6.32 0.88
N LEU A 336 40.18 -5.12 1.49
CA LEU A 336 41.16 -4.05 1.28
C LEU A 336 42.60 -4.46 1.59
N LEU A 337 42.83 -5.21 2.66
CA LEU A 337 44.12 -5.65 3.13
C LEU A 337 44.55 -7.02 2.55
N GLY A 338 43.79 -7.53 1.58
CA GLY A 338 43.95 -8.88 1.06
C GLY A 338 43.40 -9.91 2.04
N ALA A 339 43.07 -11.11 1.53
CA ALA A 339 42.65 -12.23 2.36
C ALA A 339 43.85 -12.77 3.17
N ALA A 340 44.51 -11.91 3.93
CA ALA A 340 45.46 -12.33 4.92
C ALA A 340 44.70 -13.25 5.88
N ALA A 341 45.07 -14.52 5.88
CA ALA A 341 44.44 -15.64 6.53
C ALA A 341 44.25 -15.50 8.08
N ALA A 342 44.54 -14.35 8.62
CA ALA A 342 44.53 -14.07 10.04
C ALA A 342 43.37 -13.19 10.56
N GLU A 343 42.60 -12.53 9.70
CA GLU A 343 41.52 -11.70 10.18
C GLU A 343 40.15 -12.41 10.09
N LYS A 344 39.67 -12.88 11.22
CA LYS A 344 38.44 -13.65 11.35
C LYS A 344 37.17 -12.77 11.31
N ASP A 345 37.28 -11.51 11.71
CA ASP A 345 36.17 -10.59 11.79
C ASP A 345 36.27 -9.50 10.69
N THR A 346 35.67 -9.77 9.57
CA THR A 346 35.56 -8.80 8.46
C THR A 346 34.30 -7.94 8.54
N GLY A 347 33.41 -8.17 9.50
CA GLY A 347 32.08 -7.57 9.55
C GLY A 347 31.20 -7.89 8.33
N LEU A 348 31.56 -8.92 7.55
CA LEU A 348 30.86 -9.33 6.33
C LEU A 348 29.97 -10.53 6.59
N ASN A 349 28.69 -10.40 6.27
CA ASN A 349 27.69 -11.47 6.33
C ASN A 349 27.07 -11.67 4.94
N LEU A 350 27.01 -12.90 4.48
CA LEU A 350 26.58 -13.27 3.14
C LEU A 350 25.54 -14.37 3.18
N LYS A 351 24.35 -14.14 2.58
CA LYS A 351 23.31 -15.17 2.47
C LYS A 351 22.61 -15.10 1.13
N PHE A 352 22.44 -16.26 0.50
CA PHE A 352 21.66 -16.40 -0.73
C PHE A 352 22.10 -15.48 -1.88
N ASN A 353 23.40 -15.19 -2.02
CA ASN A 353 23.89 -14.40 -3.14
C ASN A 353 24.38 -15.33 -4.25
N ALA A 354 24.25 -14.92 -5.50
CA ALA A 354 24.90 -15.53 -6.64
C ALA A 354 26.29 -14.90 -6.83
N LEU A 355 27.34 -15.64 -6.52
CA LEU A 355 28.74 -15.20 -6.47
C LEU A 355 29.68 -16.17 -7.17
N ASN A 356 30.77 -15.68 -7.72
CA ASN A 356 31.91 -16.52 -8.07
C ASN A 356 32.82 -16.69 -6.83
N LEU A 357 32.63 -17.77 -6.11
CA LEU A 357 33.34 -18.06 -4.85
C LEU A 357 34.69 -18.72 -5.05
N ASN A 358 34.80 -19.59 -6.06
CA ASN A 358 35.95 -20.44 -6.25
C ASN A 358 36.32 -20.47 -7.74
N GLY A 359 37.53 -20.09 -8.12
CA GLY A 359 37.99 -20.27 -9.48
C GLY A 359 38.50 -19.02 -10.15
N ASN A 360 38.22 -18.89 -11.44
CA ASN A 360 38.77 -17.85 -12.31
C ASN A 360 38.29 -16.45 -11.95
N THR A 361 39.06 -15.45 -12.33
CA THR A 361 38.70 -14.02 -12.20
C THR A 361 37.47 -13.67 -13.05
N PRO A 362 36.64 -12.75 -12.60
CA PRO A 362 36.67 -12.08 -11.29
C PRO A 362 36.04 -12.92 -10.17
N LYS A 363 36.78 -13.16 -9.12
CA LYS A 363 36.30 -13.90 -7.95
C LYS A 363 35.93 -12.99 -6.80
N CYS A 364 35.08 -13.49 -5.92
CA CYS A 364 34.82 -12.85 -4.64
C CYS A 364 35.88 -13.30 -3.62
N ASP A 365 36.80 -12.41 -3.24
CA ASP A 365 37.87 -12.66 -2.28
C ASP A 365 37.28 -12.48 -0.85
N ILE A 366 36.80 -13.60 -0.32
CA ILE A 366 36.12 -13.65 0.98
C ILE A 366 36.96 -14.56 1.88
N PRO A 367 37.22 -14.17 3.14
CA PRO A 367 37.86 -15.04 4.10
C PRO A 367 37.11 -16.36 4.26
N THR A 368 37.87 -17.47 4.25
CA THR A 368 37.29 -18.83 4.26
C THR A 368 36.34 -19.08 5.42
N GLU A 369 36.55 -18.41 6.56
CA GLU A 369 35.70 -18.55 7.75
C GLU A 369 34.32 -17.93 7.59
N VAL A 370 34.18 -16.88 6.76
CA VAL A 370 32.88 -16.27 6.43
C VAL A 370 32.04 -17.19 5.55
N ILE A 371 32.69 -18.03 4.75
CA ILE A 371 32.02 -18.95 3.83
C ILE A 371 31.64 -20.26 4.53
N SER A 372 32.39 -20.67 5.57
CA SER A 372 32.27 -22.01 6.16
C SER A 372 31.09 -22.23 7.08
N THR A 373 30.46 -21.17 7.58
CA THR A 373 29.31 -21.27 8.50
C THR A 373 27.99 -21.19 7.75
N GLY A 374 27.46 -22.35 7.35
CA GLY A 374 26.12 -22.44 6.73
C GLY A 374 26.00 -21.69 5.41
N ASN A 375 26.90 -21.96 4.47
CA ASN A 375 26.92 -21.29 3.18
C ASN A 375 25.67 -21.56 2.37
N THR A 376 24.82 -20.53 2.25
CA THR A 376 23.62 -20.52 1.43
C THR A 376 23.83 -19.78 0.10
N ASN A 377 25.05 -19.32 -0.18
CA ASN A 377 25.35 -18.62 -1.43
C ASN A 377 25.52 -19.62 -2.59
N ILE A 378 25.12 -19.20 -3.77
CA ILE A 378 25.20 -19.98 -5.00
C ILE A 378 26.51 -19.67 -5.70
N ASP A 379 27.37 -20.68 -5.87
CA ASP A 379 28.63 -20.57 -6.64
C ASP A 379 28.37 -20.69 -8.13
N ILE A 380 28.52 -19.59 -8.85
CA ILE A 380 28.24 -19.49 -10.28
C ILE A 380 29.51 -19.53 -11.14
N LYS A 381 30.64 -20.08 -10.62
CA LYS A 381 31.94 -20.08 -11.29
C LYS A 381 31.95 -20.71 -12.69
N ASN A 382 31.05 -21.63 -12.97
CA ASN A 382 30.91 -22.33 -14.23
C ASN A 382 29.79 -21.82 -15.11
N GLU A 383 29.05 -20.81 -14.65
CA GLU A 383 27.91 -20.28 -15.37
C GLU A 383 28.32 -19.14 -16.31
N VAL A 384 27.55 -19.00 -17.38
CA VAL A 384 27.63 -17.86 -18.29
C VAL A 384 26.38 -16.99 -18.14
N PHE A 385 26.57 -15.71 -18.38
CA PHE A 385 25.50 -14.71 -18.22
C PHE A 385 24.17 -15.15 -18.89
N SER A 386 24.27 -15.59 -20.14
CA SER A 386 23.08 -15.95 -20.95
C SER A 386 22.33 -17.19 -20.43
N ASN A 387 22.87 -17.95 -19.51
CA ASN A 387 22.15 -19.06 -18.88
C ASN A 387 21.25 -18.59 -17.72
N LEU A 388 21.66 -17.55 -17.01
CA LEU A 388 21.00 -17.12 -15.75
C LEU A 388 20.18 -15.83 -15.90
N LEU A 389 20.56 -14.95 -16.84
CA LEU A 389 19.94 -13.67 -17.05
C LEU A 389 19.57 -13.42 -18.51
N GLU A 390 18.49 -12.69 -18.71
CA GLU A 390 18.21 -12.10 -20.01
C GLU A 390 19.09 -10.87 -20.25
N PRO A 391 19.27 -10.44 -21.51
CA PRO A 391 19.90 -9.15 -21.79
C PRO A 391 19.15 -8.00 -21.11
N LEU A 392 19.88 -6.90 -20.84
CA LEU A 392 19.29 -5.70 -20.27
C LEU A 392 18.06 -5.28 -21.09
N LYS A 393 16.92 -5.22 -20.41
CA LYS A 393 15.70 -4.64 -20.97
C LYS A 393 15.73 -3.13 -20.72
N GLU A 394 15.85 -2.39 -21.80
CA GLU A 394 15.74 -0.93 -21.73
C GLU A 394 14.33 -0.50 -21.30
N ALA A 395 14.27 0.70 -20.75
CA ALA A 395 12.99 1.29 -20.39
C ALA A 395 12.06 1.39 -21.61
N ASN A 396 10.88 0.82 -21.49
CA ASN A 396 9.85 0.86 -22.50
C ASN A 396 8.45 0.86 -21.87
N GLU A 397 7.41 0.86 -22.68
CA GLU A 397 6.01 0.91 -22.21
C GLU A 397 5.62 -0.26 -21.29
N ASN A 398 6.27 -1.42 -21.45
CA ASN A 398 5.96 -2.62 -20.65
C ASN A 398 6.75 -2.68 -19.35
N ASN A 399 7.98 -2.10 -19.32
CA ASN A 399 8.91 -2.23 -18.21
C ASN A 399 9.08 -0.94 -17.39
N GLY A 400 8.29 0.11 -17.69
CA GLY A 400 8.50 1.40 -17.08
C GLY A 400 9.72 2.13 -17.64
N PHE A 401 10.24 3.10 -16.90
CA PHE A 401 11.39 3.90 -17.34
C PHE A 401 12.75 3.43 -16.81
N LEU A 402 12.81 2.33 -16.07
CA LEU A 402 14.04 1.79 -15.50
C LEU A 402 14.55 0.60 -16.31
N PRO A 403 15.81 0.62 -16.78
CA PRO A 403 16.46 -0.55 -17.34
C PRO A 403 16.68 -1.64 -16.28
N ILE A 404 16.31 -2.88 -16.57
CA ILE A 404 16.36 -4.01 -15.63
C ILE A 404 16.81 -5.31 -16.32
N TYR A 405 17.23 -6.28 -15.52
CA TYR A 405 17.51 -7.65 -15.97
C TYR A 405 16.52 -8.62 -15.38
N TYR A 406 15.99 -9.50 -16.21
CA TYR A 406 15.15 -10.61 -15.77
C TYR A 406 15.97 -11.85 -15.51
N PRO A 407 15.79 -12.58 -14.41
CA PRO A 407 16.33 -13.90 -14.25
C PRO A 407 15.65 -14.86 -15.24
N LYS A 408 16.39 -15.85 -15.74
CA LYS A 408 15.85 -16.89 -16.60
C LYS A 408 15.30 -18.02 -15.76
N ASN A 409 14.10 -18.46 -16.12
CA ASN A 409 13.54 -19.70 -15.61
C ASN A 409 14.17 -20.89 -16.38
N ASN A 410 15.41 -21.21 -16.06
CA ASN A 410 16.08 -22.37 -16.60
C ASN A 410 16.04 -23.49 -15.58
N PHE A 411 15.57 -24.66 -15.95
CA PHE A 411 15.68 -25.89 -15.16
C PHE A 411 17.14 -26.39 -15.08
N SER A 412 18.10 -25.48 -15.01
CA SER A 412 19.52 -25.83 -14.86
C SER A 412 19.86 -26.12 -13.40
N ALA A 413 20.99 -26.75 -13.16
CA ALA A 413 21.47 -27.05 -11.80
C ALA A 413 21.73 -25.78 -10.95
N THR A 414 21.85 -24.60 -11.58
CA THR A 414 22.02 -23.31 -10.94
C THR A 414 20.80 -22.46 -11.24
N ASP A 415 19.89 -22.41 -10.29
CA ASP A 415 18.66 -21.65 -10.41
C ASP A 415 18.73 -20.45 -9.46
N LEU A 416 18.43 -19.27 -9.98
CA LEU A 416 18.32 -18.03 -9.21
C LEU A 416 16.89 -17.77 -8.74
N ILE A 417 15.97 -18.64 -9.15
CA ILE A 417 14.54 -18.48 -8.96
C ILE A 417 14.09 -19.30 -7.75
N ASP A 418 13.15 -18.76 -6.99
CA ASP A 418 12.53 -19.47 -5.87
C ASP A 418 13.52 -19.98 -4.81
N VAL A 419 14.54 -19.19 -4.54
CA VAL A 419 15.57 -19.54 -3.54
C VAL A 419 15.09 -19.16 -2.15
N ASP A 420 15.59 -19.87 -1.13
CA ASP A 420 15.25 -19.68 0.28
C ASP A 420 13.81 -20.04 0.67
N LEU A 421 13.56 -21.31 0.68
CA LEU A 421 12.31 -21.89 1.16
C LEU A 421 12.18 -21.91 2.71
N GLU A 422 13.26 -21.65 3.44
CA GLU A 422 13.31 -21.85 4.90
C GLU A 422 13.53 -20.56 5.70
N ASN A 423 14.26 -19.57 5.17
CA ASN A 423 14.65 -18.34 5.87
C ASN A 423 13.70 -17.16 5.57
N LYS A 424 12.55 -17.23 6.11
CA LYS A 424 11.51 -16.19 6.02
C LYS A 424 12.01 -14.86 6.59
N GLY A 425 11.97 -13.81 5.79
CA GLY A 425 12.20 -12.45 6.24
C GLY A 425 13.56 -11.83 5.89
N THR A 426 14.40 -12.51 5.10
CA THR A 426 15.64 -11.93 4.60
C THR A 426 15.51 -11.31 3.21
N CYS A 427 14.50 -11.68 2.43
CA CYS A 427 14.19 -11.10 1.13
C CYS A 427 13.36 -9.82 1.23
N GLN A 428 13.46 -8.91 0.29
CA GLN A 428 12.58 -7.72 0.23
C GLN A 428 11.14 -8.13 -0.11
N THR A 429 10.17 -7.37 0.37
CA THR A 429 8.74 -7.66 0.11
C THR A 429 8.28 -7.30 -1.29
N GLN A 430 9.02 -6.45 -1.98
CA GLN A 430 8.75 -6.03 -3.35
C GLN A 430 10.02 -6.12 -4.18
N ASP A 431 9.89 -6.26 -5.49
CA ASP A 431 10.98 -6.21 -6.44
C ASP A 431 11.24 -4.77 -6.94
N GLN A 432 12.20 -4.59 -7.85
CA GLN A 432 12.54 -3.28 -8.41
C GLN A 432 11.37 -2.59 -9.12
N ARG A 433 10.40 -3.33 -9.61
CA ARG A 433 9.19 -2.82 -10.28
C ARG A 433 8.07 -2.48 -9.31
N GLY A 434 8.24 -2.76 -8.02
CA GLY A 434 7.21 -2.67 -7.00
C GLY A 434 6.28 -3.89 -6.95
N LEU A 435 6.59 -4.97 -7.70
CA LEU A 435 5.84 -6.20 -7.67
C LEU A 435 6.13 -6.97 -6.38
N SER A 436 5.08 -7.58 -5.81
CA SER A 436 5.21 -8.31 -4.56
C SER A 436 6.07 -9.57 -4.73
N ARG A 437 7.11 -9.71 -3.91
CA ARG A 437 7.76 -11.00 -3.67
C ARG A 437 6.97 -11.75 -2.61
N LEU A 438 6.94 -13.06 -2.70
CA LEU A 438 6.19 -13.88 -1.75
C LEU A 438 6.90 -14.06 -0.41
N VAL A 439 7.29 -12.96 0.19
CA VAL A 439 7.91 -12.95 1.51
C VAL A 439 6.90 -12.50 2.55
N SER A 440 6.04 -13.37 2.99
CA SER A 440 5.13 -13.05 4.08
C SER A 440 5.27 -14.03 5.23
N ASN A 441 5.68 -13.51 6.36
CA ASN A 441 5.74 -14.27 7.61
C ASN A 441 4.36 -14.48 8.27
N THR A 442 3.31 -13.88 7.73
CA THR A 442 2.01 -13.77 8.43
C THR A 442 0.90 -14.64 7.85
N TYR A 443 1.06 -15.16 6.64
CA TYR A 443 -0.06 -15.76 5.89
C TYR A 443 0.21 -17.17 5.35
N TYR A 444 1.29 -17.82 5.80
CA TYR A 444 1.61 -19.15 5.30
C TYR A 444 1.35 -20.24 6.32
N TYR A 445 0.41 -21.08 6.01
CA TYR A 445 0.44 -22.46 6.46
C TYR A 445 1.45 -23.17 5.58
N GLN A 446 2.60 -23.50 6.13
CA GLN A 446 3.78 -24.10 5.46
C GLN A 446 3.53 -25.38 4.64
N THR A 447 2.31 -25.74 4.44
CA THR A 447 1.90 -27.08 4.07
C THR A 447 1.38 -27.21 2.65
N LEU A 448 0.88 -26.15 2.00
CA LEU A 448 0.28 -26.30 0.68
C LEU A 448 1.30 -26.30 -0.47
N GLU A 449 2.21 -25.37 -0.47
CA GLU A 449 3.27 -25.30 -1.48
C GLU A 449 4.51 -24.70 -0.84
N LYS A 450 5.57 -25.49 -0.67
CA LYS A 450 6.86 -25.02 -0.11
C LYS A 450 7.47 -23.88 -0.92
N SER A 451 7.23 -23.84 -2.22
CA SER A 451 7.70 -22.79 -3.13
C SER A 451 7.13 -21.38 -2.87
N LYS A 452 6.11 -21.25 -2.04
CA LYS A 452 5.49 -19.95 -1.74
C LYS A 452 6.29 -19.04 -0.82
N ASN A 453 7.31 -19.53 -0.16
CA ASN A 453 8.20 -18.75 0.70
C ASN A 453 9.57 -18.57 0.07
N SER A 454 9.64 -18.51 -1.21
CA SER A 454 10.85 -18.33 -1.97
C SER A 454 10.92 -16.92 -2.54
N CYS A 455 12.10 -16.50 -2.95
CA CYS A 455 12.29 -15.26 -3.66
C CYS A 455 13.41 -15.45 -4.69
N ASP A 456 13.33 -14.72 -5.77
CA ASP A 456 14.35 -14.72 -6.79
C ASP A 456 15.55 -13.91 -6.33
N ILE A 457 16.76 -14.41 -6.63
CA ILE A 457 17.99 -13.68 -6.39
C ILE A 457 18.10 -12.54 -7.41
N GLY A 458 18.43 -11.34 -6.93
CA GLY A 458 18.54 -10.16 -7.76
C GLY A 458 17.38 -9.16 -7.56
N SER A 459 17.34 -8.16 -8.42
CA SER A 459 16.43 -7.02 -8.27
C SER A 459 15.01 -7.28 -8.80
N VAL A 460 14.83 -8.28 -9.64
CA VAL A 460 13.55 -8.60 -10.30
C VAL A 460 13.05 -9.97 -9.86
N GLU A 461 11.77 -10.07 -9.59
CA GLU A 461 11.03 -11.30 -9.30
C GLU A 461 10.27 -11.75 -10.55
N LEU A 462 10.44 -12.99 -11.00
CA LEU A 462 9.60 -13.54 -12.07
C LEU A 462 8.21 -13.84 -11.53
N MET A 463 7.21 -13.22 -12.13
CA MET A 463 5.84 -13.35 -11.66
C MET A 463 5.20 -14.63 -12.18
N LYS A 464 4.70 -15.45 -11.27
CA LYS A 464 3.96 -16.67 -11.56
C LYS A 464 2.64 -16.68 -10.81
N LEU A 465 1.67 -17.43 -11.35
CA LEU A 465 0.38 -17.58 -10.71
C LEU A 465 0.55 -18.13 -9.29
N THR A 466 0.21 -17.32 -8.30
CA THR A 466 0.34 -17.72 -6.92
C THR A 466 -0.88 -17.29 -6.11
N ALA A 467 -1.59 -18.29 -5.59
CA ALA A 467 -2.67 -18.11 -4.64
C ALA A 467 -2.08 -18.08 -3.22
N GLY A 468 -2.38 -17.03 -2.47
CA GLY A 468 -1.92 -16.86 -1.09
C GLY A 468 -2.86 -17.45 -0.07
N ASP A 469 -2.36 -17.73 1.13
CA ASP A 469 -3.20 -18.11 2.26
C ASP A 469 -3.82 -16.87 2.89
N LEU A 470 -5.06 -16.97 3.32
CA LEU A 470 -5.85 -15.89 3.89
C LEU A 470 -6.23 -16.24 5.33
N GLU A 471 -5.85 -15.36 6.26
CA GLU A 471 -6.15 -15.53 7.69
C GLU A 471 -6.97 -14.38 8.26
N GLY A 472 -7.54 -14.65 9.42
CA GLY A 472 -8.18 -13.64 10.25
C GLY A 472 -9.53 -13.18 9.72
N LEU A 473 -10.13 -13.92 8.84
CA LEU A 473 -11.45 -13.66 8.29
C LEU A 473 -12.54 -14.04 9.29
N SER A 474 -13.63 -13.28 9.29
CA SER A 474 -14.84 -13.59 10.07
C SER A 474 -16.08 -13.18 9.27
N ASN A 475 -17.20 -13.84 9.56
CA ASN A 475 -18.48 -13.49 8.97
C ASN A 475 -18.95 -12.12 9.42
N ILE A 476 -19.66 -11.45 8.55
CA ILE A 476 -20.40 -10.20 8.82
C ILE A 476 -21.83 -10.34 8.29
N SER A 477 -22.73 -9.52 8.78
CA SER A 477 -24.07 -9.52 8.22
C SER A 477 -24.06 -9.04 6.76
N PHE A 478 -24.96 -9.58 5.97
CA PHE A 478 -25.07 -9.19 4.56
C PHE A 478 -25.45 -7.70 4.40
N THR A 479 -26.33 -7.20 5.26
CA THR A 479 -26.67 -5.78 5.31
C THR A 479 -25.44 -4.92 5.57
N THR A 480 -24.59 -5.28 6.54
CA THR A 480 -23.34 -4.56 6.82
C THR A 480 -22.38 -4.58 5.62
N LEU A 481 -22.31 -5.70 4.91
CA LEU A 481 -21.49 -5.80 3.68
C LEU A 481 -21.96 -4.83 2.61
N LEU A 482 -23.28 -4.83 2.32
CA LEU A 482 -23.87 -3.93 1.32
C LEU A 482 -23.75 -2.47 1.71
N GLU A 483 -23.97 -2.13 2.97
CA GLU A 483 -23.76 -0.77 3.46
C GLU A 483 -22.32 -0.31 3.31
N THR A 484 -21.36 -1.20 3.51
CA THR A 484 -19.94 -0.88 3.33
C THR A 484 -19.62 -0.55 1.87
N TYR A 485 -20.15 -1.35 0.94
CA TYR A 485 -19.99 -1.06 -0.49
C TYR A 485 -20.73 0.21 -0.90
N GLN A 486 -21.93 0.45 -0.38
CA GLN A 486 -22.69 1.67 -0.66
C GLN A 486 -21.96 2.92 -0.14
N LYS A 487 -21.44 2.89 1.09
CA LYS A 487 -20.63 4.00 1.63
C LYS A 487 -19.39 4.29 0.80
N SER A 488 -18.73 3.23 0.30
CA SER A 488 -17.58 3.38 -0.59
C SER A 488 -17.97 4.00 -1.94
N TYR A 489 -19.09 3.58 -2.52
CA TYR A 489 -19.64 4.17 -3.72
C TYR A 489 -19.95 5.67 -3.52
N ASP A 490 -20.67 6.01 -2.45
CA ASP A 490 -21.05 7.39 -2.14
C ASP A 490 -19.82 8.28 -1.90
N LEU A 491 -18.76 7.74 -1.28
CA LEU A 491 -17.50 8.44 -1.08
C LEU A 491 -16.85 8.81 -2.42
N TYR A 492 -16.66 7.85 -3.32
CA TYR A 492 -16.03 8.13 -4.61
C TYR A 492 -16.89 9.02 -5.51
N ASP A 493 -18.23 8.89 -5.44
CA ASP A 493 -19.14 9.79 -6.12
C ASP A 493 -19.03 11.23 -5.60
N SER A 494 -18.90 11.41 -4.28
CA SER A 494 -18.71 12.72 -3.67
C SER A 494 -17.36 13.34 -4.05
N LEU A 495 -16.27 12.54 -4.05
CA LEU A 495 -14.94 12.99 -4.44
C LEU A 495 -14.89 13.42 -5.91
N LEU A 496 -15.62 12.75 -6.79
CA LEU A 496 -15.69 13.13 -8.20
C LEU A 496 -16.50 14.41 -8.44
N LYS A 497 -17.40 14.76 -7.54
CA LYS A 497 -18.20 15.99 -7.59
C LYS A 497 -17.53 17.18 -6.92
N ASP A 498 -16.47 16.94 -6.14
CA ASP A 498 -15.71 17.99 -5.46
C ASP A 498 -14.78 18.70 -6.45
N PRO A 499 -14.97 20.01 -6.72
CA PRO A 499 -14.14 20.74 -7.65
C PRO A 499 -12.67 20.90 -7.19
N THR A 500 -12.38 20.61 -5.92
CA THR A 500 -11.00 20.65 -5.37
C THR A 500 -10.25 19.32 -5.54
N THR A 501 -10.90 18.29 -6.06
CA THR A 501 -10.28 17.00 -6.31
C THR A 501 -9.15 17.14 -7.35
N PRO A 502 -7.90 16.76 -7.00
CA PRO A 502 -6.79 16.83 -7.94
C PRO A 502 -7.04 15.97 -9.18
N SER A 503 -6.70 16.51 -10.35
CA SER A 503 -7.00 15.87 -11.65
C SER A 503 -6.38 14.47 -11.81
N ASN A 504 -5.25 14.22 -11.17
CA ASN A 504 -4.56 12.92 -11.18
C ASN A 504 -5.35 11.80 -10.48
N PHE A 505 -6.27 12.13 -9.55
CA PHE A 505 -7.11 11.14 -8.88
C PHE A 505 -8.44 10.86 -9.59
N ILE A 506 -8.86 11.71 -10.52
CA ILE A 506 -10.17 11.60 -11.17
C ILE A 506 -10.34 10.25 -11.88
N VAL A 507 -9.31 9.79 -12.60
CA VAL A 507 -9.37 8.51 -13.32
C VAL A 507 -9.50 7.35 -12.32
N TYR A 508 -8.70 7.36 -11.28
CA TYR A 508 -8.77 6.36 -10.21
C TYR A 508 -10.16 6.33 -9.54
N TYR A 509 -10.70 7.48 -9.15
CA TYR A 509 -12.01 7.54 -8.51
C TYR A 509 -13.14 7.07 -9.44
N LYS A 510 -13.07 7.36 -10.75
CA LYS A 510 -14.03 6.83 -11.73
C LYS A 510 -14.01 5.31 -11.81
N VAL A 511 -12.82 4.72 -11.82
CA VAL A 511 -12.66 3.26 -11.82
C VAL A 511 -13.25 2.66 -10.55
N ARG A 512 -12.90 3.19 -9.37
CA ARG A 512 -13.41 2.70 -8.09
C ARG A 512 -14.93 2.84 -7.97
N LEU A 513 -15.48 3.96 -8.43
CA LEU A 513 -16.93 4.16 -8.47
C LEU A 513 -17.65 3.11 -9.32
N ALA A 514 -17.10 2.83 -10.51
CA ALA A 514 -17.64 1.81 -11.40
C ALA A 514 -17.57 0.40 -10.79
N GLU A 515 -16.46 0.06 -10.11
CA GLU A 515 -16.29 -1.22 -9.43
C GLU A 515 -17.32 -1.41 -8.30
N PHE A 516 -17.51 -0.42 -7.43
CA PHE A 516 -18.50 -0.54 -6.36
C PHE A 516 -19.94 -0.57 -6.88
N LYS A 517 -20.22 0.15 -7.96
CA LYS A 517 -21.52 0.07 -8.63
C LYS A 517 -21.78 -1.34 -9.17
N ASP A 518 -20.80 -1.90 -9.88
CA ASP A 518 -20.90 -3.25 -10.45
C ASP A 518 -21.09 -4.31 -9.35
N LEU A 519 -20.34 -4.20 -8.24
CA LEU A 519 -20.51 -5.09 -7.09
C LEU A 519 -21.92 -4.99 -6.50
N LEU A 520 -22.44 -3.79 -6.23
CA LEU A 520 -23.78 -3.60 -5.70
C LEU A 520 -24.85 -4.18 -6.63
N ASP A 521 -24.70 -3.97 -7.94
CA ASP A 521 -25.65 -4.51 -8.93
C ASP A 521 -25.56 -6.05 -9.01
N LYS A 522 -24.37 -6.63 -8.94
CA LYS A 522 -24.16 -8.08 -8.89
C LYS A 522 -24.79 -8.70 -7.65
N PHE A 523 -24.60 -8.11 -6.48
CA PHE A 523 -25.23 -8.60 -5.24
C PHE A 523 -26.75 -8.51 -5.27
N LYS A 524 -27.32 -7.47 -5.88
CA LYS A 524 -28.76 -7.37 -6.07
C LYS A 524 -29.34 -8.45 -6.99
N ASN A 525 -28.57 -8.85 -7.99
CA ASN A 525 -28.98 -9.82 -9.00
C ASN A 525 -28.64 -11.28 -8.67
N ASP A 526 -27.94 -11.51 -7.55
CA ASP A 526 -27.54 -12.86 -7.12
C ASP A 526 -28.71 -13.60 -6.45
N SER A 527 -29.69 -13.98 -7.25
CA SER A 527 -30.85 -14.74 -6.76
C SER A 527 -30.53 -16.20 -6.46
N ALA A 528 -29.51 -16.78 -7.10
CA ALA A 528 -29.12 -18.18 -6.93
C ALA A 528 -28.59 -18.47 -5.53
N HIS A 529 -27.99 -17.50 -4.87
CA HIS A 529 -27.36 -17.64 -3.55
C HIS A 529 -28.09 -16.86 -2.45
N ILE A 530 -29.37 -16.58 -2.62
CA ILE A 530 -30.13 -15.77 -1.66
C ILE A 530 -30.12 -16.35 -0.24
N ASN A 531 -30.11 -17.66 -0.12
CA ASN A 531 -30.11 -18.36 1.17
C ASN A 531 -28.70 -18.55 1.74
N THR A 532 -27.64 -18.31 0.96
CA THR A 532 -26.25 -18.43 1.38
C THR A 532 -25.63 -17.11 1.82
N LYS A 533 -26.38 -16.00 1.75
CA LYS A 533 -25.94 -14.68 2.19
C LYS A 533 -25.64 -14.61 3.67
N TYR A 534 -26.36 -15.39 4.43
CA TYR A 534 -26.30 -15.37 5.87
C TYR A 534 -25.16 -16.25 6.37
N ARG A 535 -24.47 -15.81 7.41
CA ARG A 535 -23.34 -16.51 8.00
C ARG A 535 -22.21 -16.76 7.01
N ALA A 536 -22.09 -15.92 6.00
CA ALA A 536 -21.10 -16.04 4.96
C ALA A 536 -19.97 -15.03 5.13
N ILE A 537 -18.80 -15.44 4.70
CA ILE A 537 -17.65 -14.60 4.46
C ILE A 537 -17.53 -14.48 2.95
N TYR A 538 -17.57 -13.24 2.45
CA TYR A 538 -17.38 -12.92 1.05
C TYR A 538 -15.92 -12.54 0.83
N ILE A 539 -15.24 -13.26 -0.02
CA ILE A 539 -13.80 -13.12 -0.24
C ILE A 539 -13.55 -12.69 -1.68
N ASP A 540 -13.29 -11.41 -1.85
CA ASP A 540 -12.74 -10.89 -3.10
C ASP A 540 -11.22 -11.05 -3.05
N LEU A 541 -10.69 -11.98 -3.83
CA LEU A 541 -9.26 -12.29 -3.87
C LEU A 541 -8.39 -11.08 -4.19
N LYS A 542 -8.90 -10.14 -4.99
CA LYS A 542 -8.20 -8.91 -5.35
C LYS A 542 -7.85 -8.04 -4.13
N ASN A 543 -8.71 -8.04 -3.11
CA ASN A 543 -8.51 -7.24 -1.90
C ASN A 543 -7.34 -7.72 -1.03
N TYR A 544 -6.84 -8.91 -1.27
CA TYR A 544 -5.75 -9.52 -0.50
C TYR A 544 -4.42 -9.55 -1.26
N GLY A 545 -4.38 -8.95 -2.47
CA GLY A 545 -3.19 -8.97 -3.29
C GLY A 545 -2.90 -10.32 -3.96
N PHE A 546 -3.85 -11.23 -3.94
CA PHE A 546 -3.75 -12.54 -4.58
C PHE A 546 -4.91 -12.79 -5.55
N PRO A 547 -4.67 -13.59 -6.59
CA PRO A 547 -3.40 -14.20 -6.98
C PRO A 547 -2.41 -13.14 -7.49
N LEU A 548 -1.11 -13.42 -7.31
CA LEU A 548 -0.08 -12.62 -7.95
C LEU A 548 -0.22 -12.72 -9.47
N PRO A 549 0.08 -11.64 -10.22
CA PRO A 549 0.05 -11.69 -11.67
C PRO A 549 1.06 -12.69 -12.22
N THR A 550 0.79 -13.23 -13.38
CA THR A 550 1.76 -13.99 -14.17
C THR A 550 2.45 -13.08 -15.17
N GLU A 551 3.61 -13.49 -15.65
CA GLU A 551 4.31 -12.87 -16.78
C GLU A 551 4.31 -13.81 -17.98
N ASP A 552 4.11 -13.26 -19.18
CA ASP A 552 4.39 -14.00 -20.40
C ASP A 552 5.89 -13.95 -20.79
N SER A 553 6.27 -14.61 -21.89
CA SER A 553 7.66 -14.62 -22.39
C SER A 553 8.23 -13.24 -22.76
N ASN A 554 7.40 -12.23 -22.86
CA ASN A 554 7.80 -10.83 -23.10
C ASN A 554 7.75 -9.98 -21.84
N HIS A 555 7.54 -10.60 -20.67
CA HIS A 555 7.38 -9.98 -19.36
C HIS A 555 6.17 -9.03 -19.26
N VAL A 556 5.14 -9.28 -20.08
CA VAL A 556 3.87 -8.57 -19.95
C VAL A 556 3.07 -9.20 -18.82
N LEU A 557 2.69 -8.38 -17.85
CA LEU A 557 1.92 -8.83 -16.69
C LEU A 557 0.48 -9.16 -17.07
N LYS A 558 0.02 -10.32 -16.64
CA LYS A 558 -1.37 -10.78 -16.80
C LYS A 558 -2.01 -10.86 -15.41
N PHE A 559 -2.89 -9.94 -15.14
CA PHE A 559 -3.60 -9.85 -13.87
C PHE A 559 -4.78 -10.82 -13.82
N PHE A 560 -5.14 -11.23 -12.61
CA PHE A 560 -6.30 -12.08 -12.40
C PHE A 560 -7.58 -11.45 -12.97
N ASN A 561 -8.26 -12.22 -13.77
CA ASN A 561 -9.60 -11.90 -14.27
C ASN A 561 -10.36 -13.23 -14.52
N THR A 562 -11.67 -13.16 -14.58
CA THR A 562 -12.53 -14.33 -14.74
C THR A 562 -12.65 -14.82 -16.19
N THR A 563 -12.09 -14.09 -17.14
CA THR A 563 -12.00 -14.49 -18.54
C THR A 563 -10.88 -15.51 -18.74
N ASP A 564 -9.71 -15.27 -18.18
CA ASP A 564 -8.50 -16.07 -18.40
C ASP A 564 -8.28 -17.12 -17.29
N TYR A 565 -8.91 -16.95 -16.13
CA TYR A 565 -8.77 -17.83 -14.99
C TYR A 565 -10.09 -18.40 -14.52
N SER A 566 -10.03 -19.57 -13.91
CA SER A 566 -11.13 -20.20 -13.19
C SER A 566 -10.76 -20.36 -11.71
N VAL A 567 -11.74 -20.23 -10.84
CA VAL A 567 -11.58 -20.47 -9.40
C VAL A 567 -12.46 -21.62 -8.97
N LYS A 568 -11.87 -22.56 -8.24
CA LYS A 568 -12.58 -23.62 -7.51
C LYS A 568 -12.34 -23.39 -6.03
N ALA A 569 -13.38 -23.54 -5.21
CA ALA A 569 -13.25 -23.52 -3.78
C ALA A 569 -13.94 -24.74 -3.17
N GLU A 570 -13.39 -25.27 -2.08
CA GLU A 570 -13.90 -26.47 -1.39
C GLU A 570 -13.64 -26.39 0.10
N PRO A 571 -14.60 -26.80 0.95
CA PRO A 571 -14.43 -26.76 2.39
C PRO A 571 -13.45 -27.82 2.87
N LEU A 572 -12.69 -27.49 3.93
CA LEU A 572 -11.83 -28.41 4.66
C LEU A 572 -12.37 -28.59 6.07
N GLY A 573 -12.05 -29.72 6.70
CA GLY A 573 -12.43 -30.00 8.08
C GLY A 573 -11.78 -29.04 9.08
N VAL A 574 -12.39 -28.88 10.25
CA VAL A 574 -11.87 -28.09 11.36
C VAL A 574 -10.53 -28.66 11.82
N GLY A 575 -9.51 -27.80 11.84
CA GLY A 575 -8.17 -28.17 12.32
C GLY A 575 -7.40 -29.14 11.42
N GLN A 576 -7.96 -29.52 10.27
CA GLN A 576 -7.23 -30.36 9.33
C GLN A 576 -6.05 -29.63 8.74
N LYS A 577 -4.89 -30.27 8.77
CA LYS A 577 -3.76 -29.88 7.94
C LYS A 577 -4.07 -30.24 6.49
N VAL A 578 -3.50 -29.51 5.59
CA VAL A 578 -3.67 -29.78 4.14
C VAL A 578 -3.25 -31.21 3.76
N GLU A 579 -2.31 -31.76 4.51
CA GLU A 579 -1.82 -33.14 4.37
C GLU A 579 -2.90 -34.20 4.69
N ASP A 580 -3.91 -33.83 5.50
CA ASP A 580 -4.98 -34.71 5.95
C ASP A 580 -6.27 -34.61 5.12
N LEU A 581 -6.22 -34.05 3.92
CA LEU A 581 -7.38 -33.65 3.10
C LEU A 581 -8.31 -34.79 2.65
N THR A 582 -8.03 -36.02 3.00
CA THR A 582 -8.67 -37.14 2.30
C THR A 582 -9.91 -37.72 2.98
N SER A 583 -10.29 -37.38 4.21
CA SER A 583 -11.23 -38.28 4.89
C SER A 583 -12.32 -37.76 5.80
N ASP A 584 -12.40 -36.47 6.17
CA ASP A 584 -13.46 -36.09 7.12
C ASP A 584 -14.73 -35.57 6.44
N THR A 585 -15.68 -36.45 6.24
CA THR A 585 -17.00 -36.16 5.65
C THR A 585 -17.95 -35.45 6.65
N GLU A 586 -17.77 -35.63 7.95
CA GLU A 586 -18.68 -35.05 8.94
C GLU A 586 -18.48 -33.53 9.12
N THR A 587 -17.24 -33.07 9.17
CA THR A 587 -16.95 -31.64 9.31
C THR A 587 -17.30 -30.83 8.05
N LYS A 588 -17.22 -31.45 6.88
CA LYS A 588 -17.64 -30.84 5.60
C LYS A 588 -19.16 -30.72 5.46
N LYS A 589 -19.94 -31.41 6.28
CA LYS A 589 -21.40 -31.46 6.17
C LYS A 589 -22.07 -30.12 6.39
N ASN A 590 -21.57 -29.35 7.33
CA ASN A 590 -22.12 -28.06 7.73
C ASN A 590 -21.40 -26.82 7.14
N GLN A 591 -20.33 -27.06 6.42
CA GLN A 591 -19.56 -26.00 5.74
C GLN A 591 -19.79 -26.00 4.24
N ARG A 592 -19.78 -24.81 3.66
CA ARG A 592 -19.78 -24.61 2.21
C ARG A 592 -18.69 -23.62 1.89
N CYS A 593 -17.92 -23.93 0.89
CA CYS A 593 -16.95 -23.04 0.31
C CYS A 593 -17.03 -23.17 -1.20
N GLU A 594 -17.39 -22.13 -1.89
CA GLU A 594 -17.66 -22.20 -3.31
C GLU A 594 -17.34 -20.87 -3.99
N TRP A 595 -17.00 -20.94 -5.26
CA TRP A 595 -16.88 -19.76 -6.11
C TRP A 595 -18.27 -19.32 -6.57
N ASN A 596 -18.62 -18.07 -6.26
CA ASN A 596 -19.85 -17.46 -6.78
C ASN A 596 -19.53 -16.67 -8.05
N PRO A 597 -19.94 -17.17 -9.24
CA PRO A 597 -19.60 -16.52 -10.51
C PRO A 597 -20.37 -15.20 -10.73
N THR A 598 -21.49 -14.98 -10.06
CA THR A 598 -22.28 -13.75 -10.19
C THR A 598 -21.54 -12.58 -9.57
N VAL A 599 -21.11 -12.71 -8.32
CA VAL A 599 -20.39 -11.66 -7.60
C VAL A 599 -18.88 -11.75 -7.78
N GLN A 600 -18.38 -12.82 -8.38
CA GLN A 600 -16.96 -13.09 -8.61
C GLN A 600 -16.13 -13.10 -7.31
N GLN A 601 -16.68 -13.74 -6.29
CA GLN A 601 -16.06 -13.90 -4.98
C GLN A 601 -16.19 -15.34 -4.48
N ILE A 602 -15.30 -15.72 -3.57
CA ILE A 602 -15.46 -16.98 -2.85
C ILE A 602 -16.44 -16.75 -1.71
N LEU A 603 -17.45 -17.60 -1.60
CA LEU A 603 -18.37 -17.69 -0.47
C LEU A 603 -17.91 -18.79 0.45
N PHE A 604 -17.61 -18.45 1.68
CA PHE A 604 -17.33 -19.40 2.74
C PHE A 604 -18.37 -19.21 3.86
N TYR A 605 -19.23 -20.22 4.09
CA TYR A 605 -20.37 -20.11 5.01
C TYR A 605 -20.71 -21.42 5.69
N ARG A 606 -21.45 -21.30 6.80
CA ARG A 606 -22.03 -22.44 7.51
C ARG A 606 -23.52 -22.56 7.23
N VAL A 607 -24.01 -23.81 7.21
CA VAL A 607 -25.43 -24.14 7.02
C VAL A 607 -26.11 -24.62 8.31
N ASP A 608 -25.39 -24.61 9.43
CA ASP A 608 -25.88 -24.94 10.78
C ASP A 608 -25.82 -23.70 11.70
N ASP A 609 -26.33 -23.86 12.90
CA ASP A 609 -26.37 -22.85 13.95
C ASP A 609 -25.28 -23.00 15.02
N ASP A 610 -24.36 -23.94 14.85
CA ASP A 610 -23.25 -24.18 15.79
C ASP A 610 -22.12 -23.21 15.59
N ILE A 611 -22.38 -21.91 15.89
CA ILE A 611 -21.43 -20.81 15.72
C ILE A 611 -20.93 -20.28 17.05
N THR A 612 -21.22 -20.92 18.13
CA THR A 612 -21.02 -20.38 19.49
C THR A 612 -19.56 -20.26 19.91
N SER A 613 -18.62 -20.82 19.15
CA SER A 613 -17.20 -20.79 19.51
C SER A 613 -16.39 -19.83 18.63
N SER A 614 -16.12 -18.64 19.16
CA SER A 614 -15.14 -17.69 18.57
C SER A 614 -13.70 -18.22 18.56
N THR A 615 -13.42 -19.41 19.06
CA THR A 615 -12.08 -19.98 19.20
C THR A 615 -11.73 -20.98 18.11
N THR A 616 -12.71 -21.58 17.48
CA THR A 616 -12.50 -22.62 16.44
C THR A 616 -12.33 -21.96 15.07
N TYR A 617 -11.26 -22.35 14.38
CA TYR A 617 -11.03 -21.96 12.99
C TYR A 617 -11.57 -23.02 12.05
N GLU A 618 -12.12 -22.56 10.95
CA GLU A 618 -12.56 -23.36 9.84
C GLU A 618 -11.75 -23.04 8.60
N PHE A 619 -11.63 -24.01 7.70
CA PHE A 619 -10.74 -23.92 6.57
C PHE A 619 -11.48 -24.16 5.26
N CYS A 620 -11.06 -23.38 4.24
CA CYS A 620 -11.44 -23.55 2.86
C CYS A 620 -10.19 -23.55 2.00
N LYS A 621 -10.11 -24.47 1.05
CA LYS A 621 -9.09 -24.45 0.00
C LYS A 621 -9.67 -23.79 -1.23
N TYR A 622 -8.96 -22.88 -1.84
CA TYR A 622 -9.29 -22.40 -3.15
C TYR A 622 -8.15 -22.68 -4.13
N THR A 623 -8.49 -22.93 -5.38
CA THR A 623 -7.55 -23.19 -6.45
C THR A 623 -7.87 -22.28 -7.62
N ILE A 624 -6.87 -21.58 -8.11
CA ILE A 624 -6.94 -20.77 -9.32
C ILE A 624 -6.25 -21.53 -10.42
N THR A 625 -6.86 -21.61 -11.58
CA THR A 625 -6.33 -22.32 -12.73
C THR A 625 -6.46 -21.42 -13.96
N THR A 626 -5.42 -21.35 -14.78
CA THR A 626 -5.52 -20.74 -16.10
C THR A 626 -6.53 -21.51 -16.95
N LYS A 627 -7.28 -20.84 -17.81
CA LYS A 627 -8.24 -21.51 -18.71
C LYS A 627 -7.60 -22.54 -19.65
N THR A 628 -6.32 -22.39 -19.92
CA THR A 628 -5.51 -23.37 -20.64
C THR A 628 -5.21 -24.61 -19.82
N GLY A 629 -5.41 -24.57 -18.50
CA GLY A 629 -5.11 -25.68 -17.59
C GLY A 629 -3.62 -25.91 -17.31
N VAL A 630 -2.75 -25.06 -17.86
CA VAL A 630 -1.28 -25.24 -17.76
C VAL A 630 -0.76 -24.84 -16.39
N GLU A 631 -1.28 -23.77 -15.82
CA GLU A 631 -0.86 -23.26 -14.50
C GLU A 631 -2.00 -23.35 -13.52
N LEU A 632 -1.70 -23.78 -12.32
CA LEU A 632 -2.62 -23.77 -11.20
C LEU A 632 -1.89 -23.42 -9.91
N SER A 633 -2.57 -22.78 -8.99
CA SER A 633 -2.08 -22.51 -7.64
C SER A 633 -3.23 -22.57 -6.63
N SER A 634 -2.94 -23.06 -5.45
CA SER A 634 -3.94 -23.21 -4.38
C SER A 634 -3.56 -22.41 -3.14
N GLY A 635 -4.55 -21.82 -2.50
CA GLY A 635 -4.44 -21.11 -1.23
C GLY A 635 -5.38 -21.67 -0.20
N LEU A 636 -5.05 -21.47 1.08
CA LEU A 636 -5.86 -21.84 2.22
C LEU A 636 -6.53 -20.60 2.82
N ILE A 637 -7.82 -20.71 3.07
CA ILE A 637 -8.59 -19.69 3.79
C ILE A 637 -8.83 -20.20 5.20
N LYS A 638 -8.42 -19.40 6.20
CA LYS A 638 -8.65 -19.67 7.61
C LYS A 638 -9.59 -18.64 8.17
N ALA A 639 -10.74 -19.06 8.62
CA ALA A 639 -11.81 -18.18 9.07
C ALA A 639 -12.40 -18.61 10.41
N LYS A 640 -13.06 -17.65 11.06
CA LYS A 640 -13.89 -17.88 12.24
C LYS A 640 -15.30 -17.48 11.90
N PHE A 641 -16.26 -18.31 12.31
CA PHE A 641 -17.66 -17.97 12.30
C PHE A 641 -18.12 -17.69 13.72
N GLY A 642 -18.81 -16.58 13.90
CA GLY A 642 -19.34 -16.17 15.19
C GLY A 642 -20.77 -15.73 15.06
N ASN A 643 -21.52 -15.77 16.19
CA ASN A 643 -22.83 -15.15 16.25
C ASN A 643 -22.73 -13.65 15.92
N ILE A 644 -23.58 -13.17 15.03
CA ILE A 644 -23.69 -11.77 14.65
C ILE A 644 -24.86 -11.17 15.37
N THR A 645 -24.61 -10.12 16.14
CA THR A 645 -25.66 -9.42 16.90
C THR A 645 -26.75 -8.90 15.99
N PRO A 646 -28.01 -9.01 16.38
CA PRO A 646 -29.13 -8.47 15.61
C PRO A 646 -29.06 -6.94 15.54
N VAL A 647 -29.77 -6.39 14.60
CA VAL A 647 -29.87 -4.93 14.39
C VAL A 647 -31.25 -4.44 14.78
N SER A 648 -31.29 -3.50 15.71
CA SER A 648 -32.51 -2.70 15.99
C SER A 648 -32.50 -1.49 15.07
N GLY A 649 -33.35 -1.48 14.07
CA GLY A 649 -33.41 -0.40 13.08
C GLY A 649 -34.26 0.80 13.56
N ASP A 650 -34.00 1.92 12.90
CA ASP A 650 -34.79 3.13 13.12
C ASP A 650 -36.03 3.16 12.22
N GLY A 651 -37.10 3.83 12.69
CA GLY A 651 -38.31 3.94 11.91
C GLY A 651 -39.14 5.17 12.29
N THR A 652 -40.18 5.42 11.52
CA THR A 652 -41.16 6.44 11.80
C THR A 652 -42.53 5.84 11.69
N ILE A 653 -43.37 6.06 12.71
CA ILE A 653 -44.76 5.68 12.74
C ILE A 653 -45.60 6.95 12.83
N THR A 654 -46.42 7.16 11.81
CA THR A 654 -47.35 8.27 11.74
C THR A 654 -48.76 7.77 12.03
N PHE A 655 -49.48 8.42 12.89
CA PHE A 655 -50.84 8.05 13.28
C PHE A 655 -51.71 9.28 13.50
N LYS A 656 -53.02 9.09 13.37
CA LYS A 656 -54.00 10.10 13.77
C LYS A 656 -54.08 10.11 15.30
N TYR A 657 -53.94 11.27 15.90
CA TYR A 657 -54.10 11.38 17.34
C TYR A 657 -55.61 11.36 17.71
N LEU A 658 -55.97 10.37 18.50
CA LEU A 658 -57.23 10.31 19.20
C LEU A 658 -56.93 10.15 20.69
N ALA A 659 -57.44 11.03 21.52
CA ALA A 659 -57.23 10.99 22.97
C ALA A 659 -57.64 9.61 23.51
N ASN A 660 -56.75 8.99 24.31
CA ASN A 660 -56.96 7.66 24.93
C ASN A 660 -56.90 6.47 23.96
N GLU A 661 -56.56 6.63 22.71
CA GLU A 661 -56.37 5.49 21.80
C GLU A 661 -55.13 4.69 22.18
N ILE A 662 -55.21 3.37 22.10
CA ILE A 662 -54.12 2.43 22.27
C ILE A 662 -53.62 2.02 20.88
N ILE A 663 -52.38 2.34 20.58
CA ILE A 663 -51.77 2.16 19.26
C ILE A 663 -50.83 0.95 19.28
N PRO A 664 -51.05 -0.06 18.40
CA PRO A 664 -50.15 -1.17 18.28
C PRO A 664 -48.90 -0.80 17.49
N LEU A 665 -47.70 -1.16 17.99
CA LEU A 665 -46.42 -1.00 17.35
C LEU A 665 -45.77 -2.37 17.09
N ASN A 666 -45.50 -2.68 15.86
CA ASN A 666 -44.66 -3.85 15.50
C ASN A 666 -43.21 -3.40 15.32
N LEU A 667 -42.38 -3.54 16.37
CA LEU A 667 -41.00 -3.09 16.38
C LEU A 667 -40.09 -4.03 15.58
N LEU A 668 -40.45 -5.31 15.49
CA LEU A 668 -39.66 -6.29 14.71
C LEU A 668 -39.69 -5.99 13.21
N LYS A 669 -40.64 -5.21 12.73
CA LYS A 669 -40.64 -4.73 11.34
C LYS A 669 -39.39 -3.92 10.97
N TYR A 670 -38.79 -3.28 11.94
CA TYR A 670 -37.57 -2.46 11.76
C TYR A 670 -36.29 -3.16 12.19
N ALA A 671 -36.40 -4.37 12.75
CA ALA A 671 -35.28 -5.14 13.19
C ALA A 671 -34.89 -6.21 12.16
N ASN A 672 -33.67 -6.61 12.13
CA ASN A 672 -33.20 -7.74 11.36
C ASN A 672 -32.10 -8.53 12.10
N ASP A 673 -31.94 -9.77 11.71
CA ASP A 673 -30.88 -10.65 12.17
C ASP A 673 -30.37 -11.46 10.97
N ASP A 674 -29.94 -10.74 9.94
CA ASP A 674 -29.46 -11.34 8.71
C ASP A 674 -28.05 -11.97 8.85
N GLY A 675 -27.38 -11.73 9.96
CA GLY A 675 -26.13 -12.41 10.30
C GLY A 675 -26.34 -13.90 10.59
N ASP A 676 -27.46 -14.23 11.25
CA ASP A 676 -27.85 -15.61 11.56
C ASP A 676 -28.85 -16.20 10.55
N GLY A 677 -29.43 -15.35 9.76
CA GLY A 677 -30.37 -15.69 8.69
C GLY A 677 -31.83 -15.87 9.17
N PRO A 678 -32.78 -15.62 8.27
CA PRO A 678 -34.18 -15.84 8.55
C PRO A 678 -34.52 -17.32 8.62
N VAL A 679 -35.75 -17.63 9.10
CA VAL A 679 -36.29 -19.00 9.10
C VAL A 679 -36.18 -19.66 7.73
N GLY A 680 -35.71 -20.88 7.69
CA GLY A 680 -35.53 -21.67 6.46
C GLY A 680 -34.16 -21.57 5.81
N THR A 681 -33.24 -20.70 6.32
CA THR A 681 -31.88 -20.57 5.78
C THR A 681 -30.90 -21.64 6.30
N LEU A 682 -31.20 -22.26 7.44
CA LEU A 682 -30.38 -23.30 8.04
C LEU A 682 -30.81 -24.69 7.56
N VAL A 683 -29.89 -25.44 6.98
CA VAL A 683 -30.17 -26.80 6.48
C VAL A 683 -30.49 -27.79 7.63
N THR A 684 -29.78 -27.65 8.74
CA THR A 684 -29.92 -28.54 9.90
C THR A 684 -31.08 -28.15 10.84
N LYS A 685 -31.45 -26.87 10.84
CA LYS A 685 -32.54 -26.35 11.66
C LYS A 685 -33.40 -25.37 10.84
N PRO A 686 -34.17 -25.87 9.86
CA PRO A 686 -34.89 -25.00 8.92
C PRO A 686 -35.97 -24.15 9.57
N ASN A 687 -36.43 -24.52 10.77
CA ASN A 687 -37.49 -23.82 11.51
C ASN A 687 -36.97 -22.95 12.66
N LYS A 688 -35.63 -22.78 12.81
CA LYS A 688 -35.05 -21.90 13.83
C LYS A 688 -35.50 -20.45 13.55
N PRO A 689 -36.17 -19.78 14.50
CA PRO A 689 -36.53 -18.38 14.34
C PRO A 689 -35.28 -17.48 14.45
N PRO A 690 -35.25 -16.31 13.80
CA PRO A 690 -34.11 -15.42 13.88
C PRO A 690 -33.98 -14.69 15.23
N PHE A 691 -35.08 -14.60 15.98
CA PHE A 691 -35.16 -13.87 17.25
C PHE A 691 -35.41 -14.77 18.44
N TRP A 692 -35.14 -14.23 19.64
CA TRP A 692 -35.25 -14.96 20.89
C TRP A 692 -36.64 -15.58 21.16
N VAL A 693 -36.58 -16.89 21.49
CA VAL A 693 -37.72 -17.66 21.95
C VAL A 693 -37.33 -18.33 23.25
N ASN A 694 -38.13 -18.18 24.29
CA ASN A 694 -37.86 -18.79 25.59
C ASN A 694 -38.10 -20.34 25.60
N ASP A 695 -37.76 -20.98 26.70
CA ASP A 695 -37.89 -22.44 26.87
C ASP A 695 -39.31 -22.98 26.73
N LYS A 696 -40.34 -22.11 26.83
CA LYS A 696 -41.74 -22.43 26.63
C LYS A 696 -42.23 -22.20 25.19
N GLY A 697 -41.34 -21.87 24.29
CA GLY A 697 -41.66 -21.61 22.89
C GLY A 697 -42.33 -20.21 22.67
N VAL A 698 -42.21 -19.30 23.63
CA VAL A 698 -42.76 -17.95 23.51
C VAL A 698 -41.66 -17.00 22.99
N GLU A 699 -41.95 -16.31 21.88
CA GLU A 699 -41.07 -15.33 21.28
C GLU A 699 -41.13 -14.01 22.07
N LEU A 700 -39.99 -13.58 22.63
CA LEU A 700 -39.80 -12.41 23.49
C LEU A 700 -38.53 -11.61 23.17
N PRO A 701 -38.32 -11.18 21.92
CA PRO A 701 -37.04 -10.62 21.52
C PRO A 701 -36.87 -9.14 21.85
N ILE A 702 -37.91 -8.41 22.20
CA ILE A 702 -37.91 -6.94 22.32
C ILE A 702 -37.62 -6.52 23.76
N TYR A 703 -36.59 -5.72 23.95
CA TYR A 703 -36.26 -5.09 25.22
C TYR A 703 -36.46 -3.57 25.11
N LEU A 704 -37.21 -3.02 26.05
CA LEU A 704 -37.42 -1.60 26.19
C LEU A 704 -36.68 -1.08 27.43
N PRO A 705 -35.66 -0.21 27.28
CA PRO A 705 -34.96 0.36 28.43
C PRO A 705 -35.88 1.28 29.27
N SER A 706 -36.95 1.80 28.67
CA SER A 706 -38.02 2.56 29.32
C SER A 706 -39.37 2.22 28.71
N LYS A 707 -40.39 2.12 29.54
CA LYS A 707 -41.80 2.05 29.09
C LYS A 707 -42.33 3.38 28.60
N ASN A 708 -41.62 4.48 28.89
CA ASN A 708 -42.01 5.82 28.41
C ASN A 708 -41.14 6.20 27.22
N SER A 709 -41.70 6.89 26.27
CA SER A 709 -40.98 7.61 25.22
C SER A 709 -40.08 8.70 25.80
N LYS A 710 -39.15 9.22 25.03
CA LYS A 710 -38.11 10.17 25.47
C LYS A 710 -38.67 11.39 26.17
N ASP A 711 -39.67 12.00 25.61
CA ASP A 711 -40.35 13.21 26.18
C ASP A 711 -41.52 12.85 27.07
N GLY A 712 -41.76 11.55 27.28
CA GLY A 712 -42.77 11.01 28.17
C GLY A 712 -44.21 11.25 27.69
N ILE A 713 -44.40 11.53 26.42
CA ILE A 713 -45.70 11.75 25.81
C ILE A 713 -46.45 10.42 25.68
N PHE A 714 -45.76 9.37 25.31
CA PHE A 714 -46.31 8.01 25.22
C PHE A 714 -45.82 7.11 26.33
N THR A 715 -46.68 6.19 26.71
CA THR A 715 -46.29 5.10 27.61
C THR A 715 -46.74 3.75 27.04
N VAL A 716 -45.96 2.74 27.27
CA VAL A 716 -46.30 1.34 26.94
C VAL A 716 -47.28 0.84 27.98
N VAL A 717 -48.46 0.49 27.55
CA VAL A 717 -49.58 0.03 28.44
C VAL A 717 -49.73 -1.46 28.48
N LYS A 718 -49.39 -2.16 27.40
CA LYS A 718 -49.40 -3.63 27.31
C LYS A 718 -48.56 -4.10 26.13
N ALA A 719 -48.28 -5.38 26.06
CA ALA A 719 -47.74 -6.10 24.89
C ALA A 719 -48.53 -7.38 24.66
N ASP A 720 -48.42 -7.96 23.46
CA ASP A 720 -49.05 -9.25 23.17
C ASP A 720 -48.48 -10.36 24.06
N ARG A 721 -47.17 -10.30 24.31
CA ARG A 721 -46.43 -11.26 25.13
C ARG A 721 -45.39 -10.54 25.97
N GLU A 722 -45.16 -10.99 27.19
CA GLU A 722 -44.14 -10.50 28.08
C GLU A 722 -43.52 -11.61 28.92
N GLY A 723 -42.25 -11.45 29.30
CA GLY A 723 -41.55 -12.42 30.14
C GLY A 723 -40.11 -11.99 30.39
N PRO A 724 -39.33 -12.81 31.10
CA PRO A 724 -37.94 -12.49 31.38
C PRO A 724 -37.12 -12.46 30.10
N CYS A 725 -36.13 -11.52 30.02
CA CYS A 725 -35.12 -11.48 28.97
C CYS A 725 -34.15 -12.65 29.07
N PRO A 726 -33.36 -12.97 28.01
CA PRO A 726 -32.43 -14.11 28.04
C PRO A 726 -31.20 -13.92 28.94
N GLY A 727 -30.66 -15.03 29.42
CA GLY A 727 -29.37 -15.09 30.10
C GLY A 727 -29.21 -14.20 31.33
N LYS A 728 -28.15 -13.43 31.37
CA LYS A 728 -27.83 -12.52 32.48
C LYS A 728 -28.85 -11.38 32.67
N ASP A 729 -29.66 -11.11 31.64
CA ASP A 729 -30.63 -10.02 31.62
C ASP A 729 -32.02 -10.49 32.08
N SER A 730 -32.13 -11.69 32.62
CA SER A 730 -33.38 -12.32 33.08
C SER A 730 -34.18 -11.54 34.15
N LYS A 731 -33.54 -10.54 34.76
CA LYS A 731 -34.21 -9.60 35.67
C LYS A 731 -35.03 -8.51 34.94
N ASN A 732 -34.77 -8.29 33.67
CA ASN A 732 -35.47 -7.37 32.82
C ASN A 732 -36.68 -8.04 32.18
N THR A 733 -37.63 -7.23 31.77
CA THR A 733 -38.81 -7.69 31.03
C THR A 733 -38.57 -7.53 29.54
N CYS A 734 -38.71 -8.61 28.80
CA CYS A 734 -38.73 -8.65 27.35
C CYS A 734 -40.14 -8.85 26.81
N TYR A 735 -40.40 -8.40 25.62
CA TYR A 735 -41.70 -8.36 24.97
C TYR A 735 -41.66 -9.09 23.63
N GLY A 736 -42.84 -9.56 23.21
CA GLY A 736 -43.02 -10.16 21.88
C GLY A 736 -44.40 -9.80 21.29
N GLY A 737 -44.46 -9.87 19.98
CA GLY A 737 -45.63 -9.39 19.23
C GLY A 737 -45.70 -7.87 19.15
N ASN A 738 -46.92 -7.34 19.17
CA ASN A 738 -47.12 -5.90 19.20
C ASN A 738 -46.90 -5.32 20.59
N ILE A 739 -46.25 -4.19 20.64
CA ILE A 739 -46.19 -3.31 21.81
C ILE A 739 -47.29 -2.25 21.65
N TYR A 740 -48.08 -2.03 22.72
CA TYR A 740 -49.17 -1.09 22.67
C TYR A 740 -48.85 0.15 23.49
N ILE A 741 -48.87 1.30 22.82
CA ILE A 741 -48.61 2.60 23.44
C ILE A 741 -49.90 3.41 23.58
N GLN A 742 -49.95 4.28 24.57
CA GLN A 742 -51.01 5.25 24.77
C GLN A 742 -50.41 6.65 25.03
N ALA A 743 -50.95 7.67 24.38
CA ALA A 743 -50.55 9.04 24.63
C ALA A 743 -51.14 9.55 25.96
N LYS A 744 -50.31 10.24 26.72
CA LYS A 744 -50.75 11.04 27.84
C LYS A 744 -51.48 12.27 27.29
N ASN A 745 -52.57 12.73 27.96
CA ASN A 745 -53.41 13.85 27.57
C ASN A 745 -52.63 15.02 26.96
N VAL A 746 -52.54 15.07 25.65
CA VAL A 746 -51.84 16.11 24.90
C VAL A 746 -52.82 16.65 23.86
N PHE A 747 -52.98 17.98 23.82
CA PHE A 747 -53.97 18.65 22.97
C PHE A 747 -53.40 19.07 21.60
N ASN A 748 -52.12 18.80 21.32
CA ASN A 748 -51.43 19.23 20.11
C ASN A 748 -50.75 18.06 19.39
N THR A 749 -50.50 18.26 18.11
CA THR A 749 -49.63 17.35 17.35
C THR A 749 -48.22 17.28 17.98
N PHE A 750 -47.64 16.10 18.02
CA PHE A 750 -46.35 15.88 18.68
C PHE A 750 -45.51 14.93 17.90
N ASN A 751 -44.20 14.99 18.16
CA ASN A 751 -43.18 14.07 17.69
C ASN A 751 -42.38 13.66 18.92
N ASP A 752 -42.31 12.36 19.18
CA ASP A 752 -41.57 11.79 20.32
C ASP A 752 -40.83 10.53 19.85
N THR A 753 -39.94 9.99 20.66
CA THR A 753 -39.14 8.83 20.29
C THR A 753 -39.24 7.71 21.30
N LEU A 754 -39.36 6.47 20.81
CA LEU A 754 -39.28 5.27 21.60
C LEU A 754 -38.01 4.49 21.23
N THR A 755 -37.22 4.12 22.23
CA THR A 755 -35.98 3.38 22.05
C THR A 755 -36.17 1.90 22.39
N TYR A 756 -35.63 1.00 21.59
CA TYR A 756 -35.76 -0.43 21.82
C TYR A 756 -34.48 -1.18 21.42
N TYR A 757 -34.30 -2.37 21.95
CA TYR A 757 -33.30 -3.35 21.56
C TYR A 757 -33.97 -4.67 21.18
N VAL A 758 -33.27 -5.51 20.43
CA VAL A 758 -33.72 -6.86 20.12
C VAL A 758 -32.68 -7.89 20.51
N TYR A 759 -33.12 -9.07 20.86
CA TYR A 759 -32.31 -10.26 21.10
C TYR A 759 -32.44 -11.24 19.94
N ASP A 760 -31.32 -11.79 19.49
CA ASP A 760 -31.27 -12.89 18.55
C ASP A 760 -31.69 -14.23 19.19
N ALA A 761 -31.77 -15.27 18.39
CA ALA A 761 -32.15 -16.61 18.85
C ALA A 761 -31.19 -17.21 19.88
N ASP A 762 -29.94 -16.77 19.93
CA ASP A 762 -28.90 -17.20 20.87
C ASP A 762 -28.86 -16.33 22.16
N GLY A 763 -29.76 -15.33 22.27
CA GLY A 763 -29.89 -14.48 23.44
C GLY A 763 -28.88 -13.32 23.47
N THR A 764 -28.29 -12.95 22.32
CA THR A 764 -27.40 -11.79 22.24
C THR A 764 -28.21 -10.54 21.89
N ILE A 765 -27.99 -9.45 22.59
CA ILE A 765 -28.69 -8.17 22.39
C ILE A 765 -28.03 -7.36 21.27
N SER A 766 -28.82 -6.62 20.53
CA SER A 766 -28.33 -5.68 19.50
C SER A 766 -27.33 -4.69 20.07
N ALA A 767 -26.26 -4.42 19.32
CA ALA A 767 -25.16 -3.55 19.76
C ALA A 767 -25.58 -2.09 19.97
N LYS A 768 -26.61 -1.64 19.24
CA LYS A 768 -27.18 -0.28 19.32
C LYS A 768 -28.68 -0.38 19.49
N ALA A 769 -29.25 0.62 20.15
CA ALA A 769 -30.69 0.79 20.22
C ALA A 769 -31.24 1.25 18.87
N GLY A 770 -32.42 0.76 18.51
CA GLY A 770 -33.24 1.34 17.45
C GLY A 770 -34.10 2.44 18.03
N THR A 771 -34.40 3.45 17.21
CA THR A 771 -35.22 4.60 17.57
C THR A 771 -36.44 4.68 16.66
N ILE A 772 -37.62 4.66 17.25
CA ILE A 772 -38.88 4.84 16.53
C ILE A 772 -39.40 6.25 16.78
N ASN A 773 -39.50 7.03 15.71
CA ASN A 773 -40.14 8.33 15.74
C ASN A 773 -41.66 8.15 15.74
N LEU A 774 -42.33 8.67 16.76
CA LEU A 774 -43.75 8.61 16.96
C LEU A 774 -44.34 9.98 16.58
N VAL A 775 -44.95 10.07 15.39
CA VAL A 775 -45.43 11.33 14.83
C VAL A 775 -46.96 11.32 14.76
N SER A 776 -47.63 12.23 15.46
CA SER A 776 -49.06 12.41 15.33
C SER A 776 -49.41 13.43 14.25
N THR A 777 -50.44 13.12 13.47
CA THR A 777 -51.04 14.08 12.52
C THR A 777 -52.29 14.69 13.10
N ALA A 778 -52.56 15.97 12.83
CA ALA A 778 -53.79 16.61 13.22
C ALA A 778 -55.02 15.92 12.59
N THR A 779 -56.06 15.66 13.37
CA THR A 779 -57.38 15.27 12.84
C THR A 779 -57.98 16.48 12.14
N THR A 780 -58.14 16.42 10.82
CA THR A 780 -59.12 17.28 10.15
C THR A 780 -60.48 16.71 10.49
N THR A 781 -61.17 17.28 11.52
CA THR A 781 -62.56 17.11 11.63
C THR A 781 -63.19 17.88 10.48
N ASP A 782 -63.81 17.17 9.56
CA ASP A 782 -64.72 17.71 8.59
C ASP A 782 -66.02 18.13 9.35
N ASP A 783 -65.98 19.26 10.07
CA ASP A 783 -67.09 19.94 10.49
C ASP A 783 -67.35 21.12 9.53
N SER A 784 -68.15 20.83 8.53
CA SER A 784 -68.82 21.83 7.73
C SER A 784 -69.76 22.69 8.60
N ARG A 785 -69.25 23.72 9.32
CA ARG A 785 -69.87 24.89 9.75
C ARG A 785 -68.93 26.07 9.94
N GLY A 786 -69.16 27.03 9.15
CA GLY A 786 -68.45 28.24 8.86
C GLY A 786 -67.73 28.99 9.98
N GLY A 787 -66.67 29.66 9.56
CA GLY A 787 -66.16 30.83 10.29
C GLY A 787 -64.67 30.90 10.39
N GLY A 788 -64.08 31.57 9.47
CA GLY A 788 -62.89 32.44 9.58
C GLY A 788 -61.63 32.00 10.28
N GLY A 789 -60.55 31.97 9.55
CA GLY A 789 -59.26 32.37 10.09
C GLY A 789 -58.11 31.39 10.02
N GLY A 790 -57.21 31.65 9.16
CA GLY A 790 -55.77 31.40 9.43
C GLY A 790 -55.10 30.17 8.81
N SER A 791 -54.79 30.26 7.56
CA SER A 791 -53.81 29.40 6.91
C SER A 791 -52.39 29.62 7.45
N ILE A 792 -51.94 28.76 8.34
CA ILE A 792 -50.50 28.69 8.76
C ILE A 792 -49.85 27.36 8.36
N GLY A 793 -50.48 26.53 7.52
CA GLY A 793 -49.96 25.19 7.18
C GLY A 793 -48.85 25.13 6.12
N ILE A 794 -48.72 26.15 5.27
CA ILE A 794 -47.75 26.09 4.12
C ILE A 794 -46.43 26.80 4.41
N LEU A 795 -46.44 27.78 5.33
CA LEU A 795 -45.24 28.53 5.69
C LEU A 795 -44.27 27.73 6.59
N SER A 796 -44.76 26.74 7.35
CA SER A 796 -43.89 25.91 8.20
C SER A 796 -43.14 24.85 7.41
N ILE A 797 -43.67 24.38 6.30
CA ILE A 797 -42.95 23.43 5.42
C ILE A 797 -41.86 24.16 4.58
N ALA A 798 -42.15 25.37 4.13
CA ALA A 798 -41.21 26.22 3.41
C ALA A 798 -40.05 26.69 4.32
N SER A 799 -40.27 26.92 5.61
CA SER A 799 -39.25 27.31 6.58
C SER A 799 -38.37 26.12 6.99
N LEU A 800 -38.89 24.89 7.04
CA LEU A 800 -38.10 23.70 7.29
C LEU A 800 -37.19 23.35 6.09
N LEU A 801 -37.67 23.47 4.88
CA LEU A 801 -36.93 23.27 3.64
C LEU A 801 -35.84 24.34 3.46
N SER A 802 -36.13 25.60 3.84
CA SER A 802 -35.13 26.67 3.81
C SER A 802 -34.06 26.53 4.91
N LEU A 803 -34.39 25.98 6.07
CA LEU A 803 -33.40 25.66 7.13
C LEU A 803 -32.51 24.48 6.77
N ILE A 804 -33.03 23.49 6.06
CA ILE A 804 -32.27 22.37 5.54
C ILE A 804 -31.33 22.83 4.40
N ALA A 805 -31.80 23.71 3.52
CA ALA A 805 -30.99 24.33 2.48
C ALA A 805 -29.91 25.24 3.06
N TYR A 806 -30.21 26.03 4.10
CA TYR A 806 -29.27 26.93 4.76
C TYR A 806 -28.19 26.19 5.56
N ARG A 807 -28.54 25.05 6.18
CA ARG A 807 -27.52 24.18 6.83
C ARG A 807 -26.60 23.46 5.84
N ARG A 808 -27.04 23.21 4.60
CA ARG A 808 -26.21 22.66 3.55
C ARG A 808 -25.25 23.68 2.92
N TYR A 809 -25.55 24.98 3.08
CA TYR A 809 -24.70 26.05 2.50
C TYR A 809 -23.63 26.58 3.48
N ARG A 810 -23.55 26.05 4.71
CA ARG A 810 -22.59 26.49 5.75
C ARG A 810 -21.75 25.37 6.35
N LYS A 811 -21.59 24.29 5.61
CA LYS A 811 -20.57 23.28 5.94
C LYS A 811 -19.61 23.08 4.78
#